data_f8d236e0149c447008591c6f178e7782
#
_entry.id   f8d236e0149c447008591c6f178e7782
#
_cell.length_a   1.000
_cell.length_b   1.000
_cell.length_c   1.000
_cell.angle_alpha   90.00
_cell.angle_beta   90.00
_cell.angle_gamma   90.00
#
_symmetry.space_group_name_H-M   'P 1'
#
loop_
_entity.id
_entity.type
_entity.pdbx_description
1 polymer ?
#
loop_
_entity_poly.entity_id
_entity_poly.type
_entity_poly.pdbx_seq_one_letter_code
_entity_poly.pdbx_strand_id
1 'polypeptide(L)'
;MKVFVSHSSVDKPYAEALIECIGRDLVTFDKYSFEAGEKLTDSIKQGIEGCDIFVLLISEASIGSMWVQEEVNFVAPLMVTKGIVFAPYCIDSKVKMKDERLSAWVWDRLVKQFPHHKILARKIQRLIREQIWKRYPKKKQLDSMFVGRGEDLSRLERTFYREDLQQLRTLFVSGFPFVGRKTLLSHFIQNNIKTVKENDAPIVIRLEKSDGIEQMTLMLNEHLGVMDNDEMLLEVCKDSQVAMKWCITILSKLIEYGEKIVVEDDTSIVKPGGAVEKWFLDLIESKELPNMTLFFIASRYRPNPAFVESCPLLAELPLSTLHREDMYSLFKHCLAINGKTLSEEDTTYFVNTFTGYPRQAIDAAMYFSKHNIVGAKKHAATNRERYDGNYSAVLGEISGGAYDMLVLLSRFDFISCDLLQMIYGDEDISGMLDELEQYSLFDTFGLSNQYISLSPAVADYVLRTRRKLSPEQKCRLNEATKKVLAETQDGLTDLSVSLFNIKESIRNNLKGMDERYLIPSFALKVILEEYHAKNDNEVVLIAEKLINDYHRVNYESCWDAIYYWLCSSLCRLQKQDLFHKYLEHFAEKSFDYNYLQGFYCRQNSKESQLRKAYFYYNTARDLKDESNFSMASMAKVEHEMVIVLMKLKNYKEALSFAKRNYENNQHNSYHIRAFFNCLIHTQSTDWETMQMLISTMKKVKESGSDAYGEVMDAQYNYQRSNDFLQAVKQFTPLVQGGKGEVTQYALDAFREICEKHGRIKLYESLTTGVSSIVEDIDE
;
A
#
# COMPACT_ATOMS: atom_id res chain seq x y z
N MET A 1 24.43 16.86 14.92
CA MET A 1 25.41 16.59 13.87
C MET A 1 25.73 17.90 13.19
N LYS A 2 27.00 18.26 13.11
CA LYS A 2 27.44 19.52 12.47
C LYS A 2 28.57 19.23 11.48
N VAL A 3 28.50 19.90 10.33
CA VAL A 3 29.52 19.84 9.28
C VAL A 3 30.19 21.22 9.21
N PHE A 4 31.51 21.23 9.18
CA PHE A 4 32.28 22.43 8.88
C PHE A 4 32.82 22.34 7.45
N VAL A 5 32.64 23.39 6.62
CA VAL A 5 33.11 23.43 5.22
C VAL A 5 34.21 24.46 5.09
N SER A 6 35.45 23.97 5.00
CA SER A 6 36.66 24.78 4.75
C SER A 6 36.83 25.03 3.25
N HIS A 7 36.98 26.30 2.85
CA HIS A 7 37.07 26.71 1.44
C HIS A 7 37.83 28.04 1.32
N SER A 8 38.31 28.36 0.13
CA SER A 8 38.85 29.69 -0.15
C SER A 8 37.73 30.70 -0.45
N SER A 9 38.01 31.99 -0.34
CA SER A 9 37.06 33.02 -0.73
C SER A 9 36.66 32.98 -2.21
N VAL A 10 37.51 32.45 -3.05
CA VAL A 10 37.23 32.23 -4.49
C VAL A 10 36.21 31.13 -4.70
N ASP A 11 36.24 30.10 -3.85
CA ASP A 11 35.37 28.93 -3.92
C ASP A 11 34.01 29.13 -3.24
N LYS A 12 33.77 30.33 -2.66
CA LYS A 12 32.56 30.65 -1.92
C LYS A 12 31.27 30.36 -2.68
N PRO A 13 31.10 30.66 -3.98
CA PRO A 13 29.87 30.33 -4.72
C PRO A 13 29.62 28.83 -4.76
N TYR A 14 30.68 28.03 -4.95
CA TYR A 14 30.55 26.57 -4.93
C TYR A 14 30.18 26.07 -3.51
N ALA A 15 30.83 26.60 -2.47
CA ALA A 15 30.53 26.23 -1.09
C ALA A 15 29.10 26.58 -0.69
N GLU A 16 28.60 27.76 -1.07
CA GLU A 16 27.21 28.17 -0.83
C GLU A 16 26.21 27.22 -1.50
N ALA A 17 26.41 26.91 -2.78
CA ALA A 17 25.58 25.94 -3.51
C ALA A 17 25.62 24.52 -2.89
N LEU A 18 26.80 24.10 -2.43
CA LEU A 18 26.97 22.84 -1.71
C LEU A 18 26.19 22.82 -0.38
N ILE A 19 26.24 23.90 0.37
CA ILE A 19 25.57 24.04 1.67
C ILE A 19 24.04 24.02 1.52
N GLU A 20 23.51 24.66 0.49
CA GLU A 20 22.09 24.58 0.18
C GLU A 20 21.63 23.13 -0.04
N CYS A 21 22.44 22.35 -0.78
CA CYS A 21 22.15 20.95 -1.04
C CYS A 21 22.29 20.05 0.21
N ILE A 22 23.18 20.38 1.16
CA ILE A 22 23.35 19.62 2.41
C ILE A 22 22.26 19.96 3.41
N GLY A 23 21.88 21.22 3.48
CA GLY A 23 20.97 21.84 4.44
C GLY A 23 21.73 22.79 5.42
N ARG A 24 21.34 24.06 5.41
CA ARG A 24 22.00 25.14 6.18
C ARG A 24 22.05 24.85 7.68
N ASP A 25 21.04 24.18 8.23
CA ASP A 25 20.97 23.88 9.66
C ASP A 25 22.03 22.87 10.12
N LEU A 26 22.58 22.08 9.21
CA LEU A 26 23.58 21.07 9.47
C LEU A 26 25.01 21.60 9.33
N VAL A 27 25.19 22.74 8.66
CA VAL A 27 26.51 23.24 8.29
C VAL A 27 26.85 24.48 9.12
N THR A 28 28.07 24.45 9.70
CA THR A 28 28.73 25.66 10.20
C THR A 28 29.56 26.22 9.07
N PHE A 29 29.21 27.39 8.62
CA PHE A 29 29.79 28.07 7.46
C PHE A 29 30.35 29.41 7.87
N ASP A 30 31.56 29.73 7.41
CA ASP A 30 32.13 31.04 7.63
C ASP A 30 31.52 32.06 6.65
N LYS A 31 30.78 33.04 7.22
CA LYS A 31 30.17 34.13 6.43
C LYS A 31 31.13 35.27 6.13
N TYR A 32 32.31 35.33 6.74
CA TYR A 32 33.20 36.45 6.67
C TYR A 32 34.32 36.24 5.66
N SER A 33 34.45 37.16 4.72
CA SER A 33 35.67 37.30 3.91
C SER A 33 36.69 38.04 4.76
N PHE A 34 37.81 37.39 5.09
CA PHE A 34 38.88 37.95 5.89
C PHE A 34 39.90 38.68 5.02
N GLU A 35 40.47 39.76 5.56
CA GLU A 35 41.60 40.45 4.94
C GLU A 35 42.91 39.68 5.23
N ALA A 36 43.90 39.78 4.32
CA ALA A 36 45.18 39.12 4.46
C ALA A 36 45.96 39.60 5.69
N GLY A 37 46.21 38.67 6.66
CA GLY A 37 47.00 38.96 7.88
C GLY A 37 46.27 38.78 9.19
N GLU A 38 44.97 38.49 9.21
CA GLU A 38 44.24 38.17 10.45
C GLU A 38 44.51 36.73 10.90
N LYS A 39 44.44 36.46 12.19
CA LYS A 39 44.52 35.10 12.76
C LYS A 39 43.14 34.44 12.77
N LEU A 40 43.11 33.09 12.74
CA LEU A 40 41.90 32.31 12.92
C LEU A 40 41.07 32.87 14.09
N THR A 41 39.86 33.33 13.77
CA THR A 41 38.98 33.91 14.81
C THR A 41 38.49 32.82 15.76
N ASP A 42 38.22 33.20 17.01
CA ASP A 42 37.72 32.25 18.00
C ASP A 42 36.39 31.60 17.59
N SER A 43 35.62 32.27 16.78
CA SER A 43 34.38 31.72 16.21
C SER A 43 34.61 30.57 15.24
N ILE A 44 35.65 30.68 14.39
CA ILE A 44 36.04 29.60 13.44
C ILE A 44 36.57 28.40 14.22
N LYS A 45 37.45 28.63 15.18
CA LYS A 45 37.96 27.58 16.06
C LYS A 45 36.83 26.84 16.78
N GLN A 46 35.87 27.57 17.35
CA GLN A 46 34.68 26.98 17.96
C GLN A 46 33.83 26.19 16.97
N GLY A 47 33.69 26.71 15.73
CA GLY A 47 33.00 26.03 14.66
C GLY A 47 33.65 24.68 14.30
N ILE A 48 34.99 24.66 14.18
CA ILE A 48 35.76 23.45 13.90
C ILE A 48 35.71 22.47 15.10
N GLU A 49 35.88 22.98 16.32
CA GLU A 49 35.80 22.18 17.55
C GLU A 49 34.43 21.55 17.80
N GLY A 50 33.39 22.22 17.36
CA GLY A 50 31.99 21.78 17.48
C GLY A 50 31.49 20.91 16.34
N CYS A 51 32.27 20.70 15.29
CA CYS A 51 31.82 19.89 14.16
C CYS A 51 32.09 18.39 14.36
N ASP A 52 31.26 17.58 13.74
CA ASP A 52 31.41 16.12 13.66
C ASP A 52 32.18 15.70 12.38
N ILE A 53 32.04 16.49 11.32
CA ILE A 53 32.66 16.27 10.00
C ILE A 53 33.29 17.60 9.56
N PHE A 54 34.57 17.53 9.20
CA PHE A 54 35.31 18.62 8.58
C PHE A 54 35.50 18.31 7.10
N VAL A 55 34.89 19.10 6.22
CA VAL A 55 34.99 19.00 4.77
C VAL A 55 35.99 20.02 4.27
N LEU A 56 37.03 19.58 3.57
CA LEU A 56 37.98 20.45 2.90
C LEU A 56 37.72 20.48 1.40
N LEU A 57 37.38 21.66 0.86
CA LEU A 57 37.30 21.86 -0.59
C LEU A 57 38.64 22.27 -1.16
N ILE A 58 39.24 21.38 -1.99
CA ILE A 58 40.56 21.55 -2.56
C ILE A 58 40.44 22.15 -3.97
N SER A 59 40.97 23.35 -4.14
CA SER A 59 41.13 24.08 -5.41
C SER A 59 42.52 24.72 -5.49
N GLU A 60 42.93 25.25 -6.64
CA GLU A 60 44.16 26.04 -6.73
C GLU A 60 44.16 27.23 -5.76
N ALA A 61 42.99 27.86 -5.56
CA ALA A 61 42.82 28.97 -4.64
C ALA A 61 42.92 28.52 -3.16
N SER A 62 42.32 27.37 -2.81
CA SER A 62 42.33 26.88 -1.42
C SER A 62 43.73 26.36 -1.01
N ILE A 63 44.45 25.72 -1.93
CA ILE A 63 45.84 25.26 -1.66
C ILE A 63 46.77 26.44 -1.36
N GLY A 64 46.58 27.56 -2.05
CA GLY A 64 47.35 28.78 -1.83
C GLY A 64 46.88 29.62 -0.63
N SER A 65 45.80 29.29 0.01
CA SER A 65 45.20 30.06 1.12
C SER A 65 45.85 29.73 2.46
N MET A 66 46.48 30.70 3.10
CA MET A 66 47.01 30.56 4.47
C MET A 66 45.92 30.17 5.46
N TRP A 67 44.70 30.67 5.31
CA TRP A 67 43.56 30.37 6.16
C TRP A 67 43.18 28.92 6.10
N VAL A 68 43.01 28.37 4.92
CA VAL A 68 42.70 26.95 4.72
C VAL A 68 43.78 26.08 5.35
N GLN A 69 45.07 26.46 5.20
CA GLN A 69 46.15 25.74 5.84
C GLN A 69 46.14 25.79 7.36
N GLU A 70 45.78 26.95 7.95
CA GLU A 70 45.61 27.07 9.41
C GLU A 70 44.42 26.23 9.91
N GLU A 71 43.30 26.22 9.20
CA GLU A 71 42.14 25.37 9.54
C GLU A 71 42.50 23.88 9.49
N VAL A 72 43.20 23.46 8.44
CA VAL A 72 43.66 22.08 8.26
C VAL A 72 44.64 21.68 9.38
N ASN A 73 45.58 22.57 9.75
CA ASN A 73 46.49 22.31 10.85
C ASN A 73 45.77 22.28 12.20
N PHE A 74 44.72 23.10 12.38
CA PHE A 74 43.93 23.14 13.60
C PHE A 74 43.08 21.90 13.81
N VAL A 75 42.46 21.37 12.74
CA VAL A 75 41.63 20.16 12.80
C VAL A 75 42.43 18.86 13.00
N ALA A 76 43.70 18.82 12.58
CA ALA A 76 44.52 17.61 12.62
C ALA A 76 44.59 16.94 14.01
N PRO A 77 44.92 17.63 15.11
CA PRO A 77 44.90 17.05 16.47
C PRO A 77 43.49 16.71 16.94
N LEU A 78 42.44 17.42 16.48
CA LEU A 78 41.07 17.20 16.88
C LEU A 78 40.47 15.92 16.25
N MET A 79 41.01 15.48 15.11
CA MET A 79 40.61 14.19 14.51
C MET A 79 40.90 13.02 15.45
N VAL A 80 42.01 13.09 16.21
CA VAL A 80 42.40 12.05 17.19
C VAL A 80 41.69 12.25 18.52
N THR A 81 41.65 13.49 19.04
CA THR A 81 41.15 13.76 20.37
C THR A 81 39.63 13.82 20.48
N LYS A 82 38.95 14.32 19.43
CA LYS A 82 37.49 14.45 19.38
C LYS A 82 36.81 13.51 18.37
N GLY A 83 37.58 12.80 17.53
CA GLY A 83 37.05 11.88 16.54
C GLY A 83 36.38 12.57 15.34
N ILE A 84 36.79 13.81 15.03
CA ILE A 84 36.26 14.55 13.88
C ILE A 84 36.62 13.80 12.58
N VAL A 85 35.62 13.59 11.72
CA VAL A 85 35.82 12.96 10.42
C VAL A 85 36.34 14.01 9.44
N PHE A 86 37.54 13.83 8.96
CA PHE A 86 38.18 14.67 7.94
C PHE A 86 37.89 14.16 6.54
N ALA A 87 37.29 14.98 5.70
CA ALA A 87 36.81 14.63 4.34
C ALA A 87 37.34 15.63 3.30
N PRO A 88 38.51 15.37 2.68
CA PRO A 88 39.06 16.21 1.63
C PRO A 88 38.45 15.85 0.26
N TYR A 89 38.01 16.87 -0.48
CA TYR A 89 37.45 16.71 -1.82
C TYR A 89 38.07 17.75 -2.77
N CYS A 90 38.53 17.32 -3.93
CA CYS A 90 39.03 18.19 -4.98
C CYS A 90 37.87 18.69 -5.84
N ILE A 91 37.68 20.01 -5.92
CA ILE A 91 36.62 20.64 -6.70
C ILE A 91 37.15 21.27 -8.02
N ASP A 92 38.47 21.36 -8.18
CA ASP A 92 39.13 21.98 -9.32
C ASP A 92 40.00 20.95 -10.04
N SER A 93 39.73 20.73 -11.33
CA SER A 93 40.50 19.79 -12.19
C SER A 93 41.93 20.21 -12.45
N LYS A 94 42.29 21.46 -12.19
CA LYS A 94 43.64 22.00 -12.38
C LYS A 94 44.61 21.59 -11.29
N VAL A 95 44.10 21.20 -10.14
CA VAL A 95 44.89 20.80 -8.97
C VAL A 95 45.67 19.53 -9.29
N LYS A 96 46.99 19.57 -9.10
CA LYS A 96 47.83 18.40 -9.18
C LYS A 96 47.71 17.59 -7.88
N MET A 97 47.43 16.30 -8.01
CA MET A 97 47.44 15.41 -6.86
C MET A 97 48.83 15.38 -6.20
N LYS A 98 48.88 15.44 -4.86
CA LYS A 98 50.10 15.53 -4.04
C LYS A 98 50.85 16.84 -4.19
N ASP A 99 50.13 17.95 -4.40
CA ASP A 99 50.75 19.27 -4.40
C ASP A 99 51.40 19.57 -3.06
N GLU A 100 52.66 20.02 -3.08
CA GLU A 100 53.49 20.22 -1.88
C GLU A 100 53.04 21.40 -1.02
N ARG A 101 52.22 22.28 -1.54
CA ARG A 101 51.63 23.42 -0.79
C ARG A 101 50.61 22.98 0.27
N LEU A 102 50.06 21.77 0.17
CA LEU A 102 49.16 21.18 1.16
C LEU A 102 49.84 20.03 1.90
N SER A 103 49.62 19.96 3.21
CA SER A 103 50.26 18.94 4.07
C SER A 103 50.10 17.50 3.53
N ALA A 104 51.17 16.75 3.53
CA ALA A 104 51.25 15.40 2.93
C ALA A 104 50.17 14.44 3.46
N TRP A 105 49.86 14.52 4.77
CA TRP A 105 48.86 13.66 5.41
C TRP A 105 47.42 13.86 4.84
N VAL A 106 47.12 15.01 4.21
CA VAL A 106 45.86 15.22 3.51
C VAL A 106 45.78 14.32 2.28
N TRP A 107 46.88 14.18 1.55
CA TRP A 107 46.99 13.37 0.35
C TRP A 107 47.10 11.86 0.62
N ASP A 108 47.45 11.45 1.84
CA ASP A 108 47.39 10.05 2.26
C ASP A 108 45.97 9.50 2.29
N ARG A 109 44.98 10.38 2.21
CA ARG A 109 43.57 10.03 2.05
C ARG A 109 43.21 9.98 0.57
N LEU A 110 42.24 9.12 0.25
CA LEU A 110 41.75 9.00 -1.13
C LEU A 110 40.96 10.27 -1.52
N VAL A 111 41.67 11.21 -2.13
CA VAL A 111 41.05 12.45 -2.66
C VAL A 111 40.49 12.16 -4.03
N LYS A 112 39.17 12.39 -4.21
CA LYS A 112 38.47 12.27 -5.49
C LYS A 112 38.08 13.66 -5.99
N GLN A 113 37.95 13.79 -7.31
CA GLN A 113 37.50 15.01 -7.96
C GLN A 113 35.96 15.06 -8.03
N PHE A 114 35.41 16.19 -7.62
CA PHE A 114 33.97 16.44 -7.62
C PHE A 114 33.69 17.87 -8.11
N PRO A 115 33.74 18.12 -9.42
CA PRO A 115 33.46 19.45 -9.95
C PRO A 115 32.00 19.89 -9.74
N HIS A 116 31.09 18.94 -9.52
CA HIS A 116 29.68 19.21 -9.32
C HIS A 116 29.30 19.17 -7.84
N HIS A 117 28.84 20.30 -7.29
CA HIS A 117 28.50 20.44 -5.87
C HIS A 117 27.38 19.49 -5.43
N LYS A 118 26.40 19.18 -6.27
CA LYS A 118 25.28 18.27 -5.96
C LYS A 118 25.75 16.84 -5.71
N ILE A 119 26.67 16.34 -6.53
CA ILE A 119 27.29 15.01 -6.30
C ILE A 119 28.12 15.00 -5.01
N LEU A 120 28.87 16.07 -4.76
CA LEU A 120 29.61 16.20 -3.52
C LEU A 120 28.69 16.23 -2.30
N ALA A 121 27.58 16.97 -2.38
CA ALA A 121 26.57 17.00 -1.31
C ALA A 121 26.07 15.59 -0.95
N ARG A 122 25.80 14.73 -1.94
CA ARG A 122 25.40 13.34 -1.71
C ARG A 122 26.47 12.53 -0.97
N LYS A 123 27.75 12.74 -1.31
CA LYS A 123 28.87 12.06 -0.60
C LYS A 123 28.98 12.55 0.85
N ILE A 124 28.75 13.83 1.10
CA ILE A 124 28.76 14.39 2.47
C ILE A 124 27.52 13.91 3.25
N GLN A 125 26.32 13.89 2.65
CA GLN A 125 25.12 13.34 3.27
C GLN A 125 25.30 11.87 3.66
N ARG A 126 26.05 11.09 2.86
CA ARG A 126 26.43 9.72 3.24
C ARG A 126 27.29 9.71 4.51
N LEU A 127 28.31 10.55 4.60
CA LEU A 127 29.16 10.65 5.79
C LEU A 127 28.33 11.06 7.03
N ILE A 128 27.41 12.01 6.86
CA ILE A 128 26.47 12.41 7.92
C ILE A 128 25.66 11.18 8.41
N ARG A 129 25.13 10.38 7.47
CA ARG A 129 24.38 9.16 7.80
C ARG A 129 25.25 8.14 8.55
N GLU A 130 26.49 7.92 8.12
CA GLU A 130 27.44 7.03 8.81
C GLU A 130 27.68 7.47 10.27
N GLN A 131 27.86 8.77 10.50
CA GLN A 131 28.07 9.29 11.85
C GLN A 131 26.79 9.21 12.70
N ILE A 132 25.61 9.44 12.11
CA ILE A 132 24.31 9.23 12.77
C ILE A 132 24.18 7.76 13.18
N TRP A 133 24.49 6.82 12.31
CA TRP A 133 24.40 5.40 12.60
C TRP A 133 25.37 4.93 13.68
N LYS A 134 26.60 5.51 13.72
CA LYS A 134 27.54 5.25 14.82
C LYS A 134 27.00 5.77 16.17
N ARG A 135 26.40 6.96 16.17
CA ARG A 135 25.86 7.58 17.39
C ARG A 135 24.54 6.93 17.83
N TYR A 136 23.74 6.47 16.90
CA TYR A 136 22.41 5.90 17.13
C TYR A 136 22.27 4.52 16.46
N PRO A 137 22.82 3.43 17.05
CA PRO A 137 22.79 2.09 16.49
C PRO A 137 21.38 1.57 16.19
N LYS A 138 20.41 1.94 17.03
CA LYS A 138 18.99 1.62 16.80
C LYS A 138 18.45 2.21 15.51
N LYS A 139 18.85 3.44 15.17
CA LYS A 139 18.48 4.06 13.90
C LYS A 139 19.09 3.33 12.72
N LYS A 140 20.35 2.88 12.84
CA LYS A 140 20.97 2.03 11.83
C LYS A 140 20.16 0.76 11.59
N GLN A 141 19.76 0.07 12.67
CA GLN A 141 18.95 -1.16 12.57
C GLN A 141 17.60 -0.92 11.87
N LEU A 142 16.95 0.23 12.14
CA LEU A 142 15.69 0.59 11.49
C LEU A 142 15.88 0.96 10.00
N ASP A 143 16.92 1.75 9.71
CA ASP A 143 17.19 2.25 8.34
C ASP A 143 17.70 1.13 7.41
N SER A 144 18.43 0.13 7.94
CA SER A 144 18.96 -1.03 7.21
C SER A 144 18.07 -2.28 7.31
N MET A 145 16.89 -2.14 7.92
CA MET A 145 16.00 -3.28 8.15
C MET A 145 15.46 -3.83 6.82
N PHE A 146 15.76 -5.10 6.57
CA PHE A 146 15.22 -5.88 5.48
C PHE A 146 14.91 -7.29 5.99
N VAL A 147 13.62 -7.63 6.04
CA VAL A 147 13.14 -8.90 6.59
C VAL A 147 12.12 -9.50 5.64
N GLY A 148 12.19 -10.81 5.47
CA GLY A 148 11.45 -11.52 4.44
C GLY A 148 12.08 -11.33 3.06
N ARG A 149 11.37 -11.70 2.01
CA ARG A 149 11.82 -11.51 0.61
C ARG A 149 13.10 -12.29 0.21
N GLY A 150 13.48 -13.29 1.00
CA GLY A 150 14.68 -14.09 0.66
C GLY A 150 14.57 -14.80 -0.68
N GLU A 151 13.37 -15.32 -0.98
CA GLU A 151 13.10 -15.96 -2.26
C GLU A 151 13.05 -14.95 -3.41
N ASP A 152 12.38 -13.81 -3.23
CA ASP A 152 12.34 -12.72 -4.21
C ASP A 152 13.75 -12.20 -4.51
N LEU A 153 14.57 -12.02 -3.48
CA LEU A 153 15.97 -11.59 -3.64
C LEU A 153 16.78 -12.62 -4.42
N SER A 154 16.64 -13.92 -4.11
CA SER A 154 17.33 -14.99 -4.84
C SER A 154 16.86 -15.12 -6.28
N ARG A 155 15.58 -14.86 -6.56
CA ARG A 155 15.04 -14.79 -7.94
C ARG A 155 15.64 -13.60 -8.68
N LEU A 156 15.72 -12.44 -8.04
CA LEU A 156 16.28 -11.22 -8.60
C LEU A 156 17.77 -11.39 -8.91
N GLU A 157 18.53 -12.02 -8.00
CA GLU A 157 19.94 -12.35 -8.20
C GLU A 157 20.14 -13.31 -9.37
N ARG A 158 19.38 -14.38 -9.45
CA ARG A 158 19.43 -15.31 -10.58
C ARG A 158 19.14 -14.62 -11.91
N THR A 159 18.13 -13.73 -11.93
CA THR A 159 17.79 -12.95 -13.13
C THR A 159 18.91 -11.99 -13.51
N PHE A 160 19.51 -11.30 -12.54
CA PHE A 160 20.57 -10.31 -12.78
C PHE A 160 21.88 -10.92 -13.26
N TYR A 161 22.22 -12.13 -12.79
CA TYR A 161 23.47 -12.82 -13.13
C TYR A 161 23.30 -13.86 -14.25
N ARG A 162 22.19 -13.87 -14.95
CA ARG A 162 22.02 -14.75 -16.12
C ARG A 162 23.07 -14.44 -17.21
N GLU A 163 23.72 -15.48 -17.73
CA GLU A 163 24.77 -15.33 -18.74
C GLU A 163 24.25 -14.77 -20.08
N ASP A 164 22.99 -15.03 -20.42
CA ASP A 164 22.32 -14.53 -21.63
C ASP A 164 21.93 -13.04 -21.53
N LEU A 165 21.96 -12.43 -20.33
CA LEU A 165 21.62 -11.03 -20.10
C LEU A 165 22.87 -10.13 -19.95
N GLN A 166 23.96 -10.40 -20.64
CA GLN A 166 25.16 -9.55 -20.61
C GLN A 166 24.92 -8.11 -21.07
N GLN A 167 23.80 -7.85 -21.73
CA GLN A 167 23.40 -6.53 -22.20
C GLN A 167 22.31 -5.88 -21.34
N LEU A 168 21.98 -6.45 -20.18
CA LEU A 168 20.90 -5.94 -19.32
C LEU A 168 21.11 -4.47 -18.96
N ARG A 169 20.18 -3.62 -19.35
CA ARG A 169 20.17 -2.18 -19.04
C ARG A 169 19.11 -1.77 -18.03
N THR A 170 18.03 -2.52 -17.93
CA THR A 170 16.92 -2.19 -17.06
C THR A 170 16.37 -3.41 -16.33
N LEU A 171 16.24 -3.29 -15.01
CA LEU A 171 15.65 -4.30 -14.15
C LEU A 171 14.35 -3.74 -13.56
N PHE A 172 13.22 -4.32 -13.93
CA PHE A 172 11.91 -3.98 -13.39
C PHE A 172 11.57 -4.82 -12.16
N VAL A 173 11.01 -4.17 -11.15
CA VAL A 173 10.28 -4.82 -10.06
C VAL A 173 8.87 -4.24 -10.04
N SER A 174 7.90 -5.02 -10.47
CA SER A 174 6.50 -4.62 -10.58
C SER A 174 5.68 -5.10 -9.39
N GLY A 175 4.53 -4.48 -9.13
CA GLY A 175 3.61 -4.92 -8.09
C GLY A 175 2.85 -3.76 -7.45
N PHE A 176 1.98 -4.08 -6.50
CA PHE A 176 1.15 -3.10 -5.79
C PHE A 176 1.94 -1.95 -5.17
N PRO A 177 1.35 -0.75 -5.05
CA PRO A 177 1.91 0.30 -4.21
C PRO A 177 2.16 -0.21 -2.79
N PHE A 178 3.29 0.21 -2.19
CA PHE A 178 3.68 -0.10 -0.80
C PHE A 178 4.09 -1.54 -0.49
N VAL A 179 4.17 -2.45 -1.46
CA VAL A 179 4.69 -3.83 -1.21
C VAL A 179 6.20 -3.87 -0.96
N GLY A 180 6.92 -2.78 -1.18
CA GLY A 180 8.35 -2.67 -0.89
C GLY A 180 9.26 -2.80 -2.11
N ARG A 181 8.78 -2.56 -3.33
CA ARG A 181 9.56 -2.61 -4.60
C ARG A 181 10.87 -1.83 -4.53
N LYS A 182 10.80 -0.55 -4.15
CA LYS A 182 11.98 0.31 -3.98
C LYS A 182 12.94 -0.22 -2.91
N THR A 183 12.41 -0.73 -1.80
CA THR A 183 13.22 -1.28 -0.70
C THR A 183 13.98 -2.52 -1.17
N LEU A 184 13.32 -3.42 -1.92
CA LEU A 184 13.95 -4.60 -2.51
C LEU A 184 15.07 -4.20 -3.47
N LEU A 185 14.80 -3.28 -4.40
CA LEU A 185 15.81 -2.80 -5.36
C LEU A 185 16.98 -2.11 -4.65
N SER A 186 16.71 -1.27 -3.65
CA SER A 186 17.79 -0.60 -2.89
C SER A 186 18.67 -1.62 -2.14
N HIS A 187 18.03 -2.62 -1.52
CA HIS A 187 18.75 -3.68 -0.82
C HIS A 187 19.56 -4.56 -1.79
N PHE A 188 18.97 -4.91 -2.93
CA PHE A 188 19.66 -5.64 -3.99
C PHE A 188 20.89 -4.88 -4.50
N ILE A 189 20.76 -3.59 -4.81
CA ILE A 189 21.86 -2.73 -5.28
C ILE A 189 22.99 -2.70 -4.25
N GLN A 190 22.66 -2.52 -2.98
CA GLN A 190 23.66 -2.45 -1.90
C GLN A 190 24.46 -3.74 -1.73
N ASN A 191 23.81 -4.89 -1.88
CA ASN A 191 24.47 -6.18 -1.65
C ASN A 191 25.15 -6.75 -2.88
N ASN A 192 24.64 -6.49 -4.07
CA ASN A 192 25.10 -7.15 -5.30
C ASN A 192 26.02 -6.29 -6.16
N ILE A 193 26.00 -4.96 -6.00
CA ILE A 193 26.87 -4.07 -6.78
C ILE A 193 28.08 -3.67 -5.94
N LYS A 194 29.23 -4.30 -6.19
CA LYS A 194 30.48 -4.14 -5.42
C LYS A 194 30.98 -2.70 -5.27
N THR A 195 30.60 -1.80 -6.18
CA THR A 195 30.95 -0.38 -6.11
C THR A 195 30.10 0.44 -5.16
N VAL A 196 28.98 -0.13 -4.68
CA VAL A 196 28.05 0.50 -3.76
C VAL A 196 28.36 0.04 -2.34
N LYS A 197 28.50 0.99 -1.41
CA LYS A 197 28.70 0.68 0.00
C LYS A 197 27.33 0.59 0.72
N GLU A 198 27.30 -0.08 1.87
CA GLU A 198 26.09 -0.28 2.70
C GLU A 198 25.28 1.00 2.95
N ASN A 199 25.94 2.13 3.03
CA ASN A 199 25.35 3.44 3.29
C ASN A 199 25.15 4.32 2.05
N ASP A 200 25.47 3.83 0.86
CA ASP A 200 25.17 4.50 -0.41
C ASP A 200 23.73 4.24 -0.80
N ALA A 201 22.87 5.26 -0.69
CA ALA A 201 21.53 5.18 -1.23
C ALA A 201 21.57 5.51 -2.74
N PRO A 202 20.86 4.76 -3.58
CA PRO A 202 20.72 5.10 -4.99
C PRO A 202 20.02 6.45 -5.16
N ILE A 203 20.19 7.07 -6.33
CA ILE A 203 19.35 8.19 -6.75
C ILE A 203 17.93 7.64 -6.96
N VAL A 204 16.94 8.26 -6.35
CA VAL A 204 15.54 7.88 -6.54
C VAL A 204 14.85 9.02 -7.27
N ILE A 205 14.31 8.74 -8.45
CA ILE A 205 13.43 9.66 -9.18
C ILE A 205 12.03 9.06 -9.25
N ARG A 206 11.03 9.92 -9.29
CA ARG A 206 9.63 9.51 -9.36
C ARG A 206 9.00 10.10 -10.61
N LEU A 207 8.50 9.23 -11.48
CA LEU A 207 7.81 9.61 -12.70
C LEU A 207 6.30 9.35 -12.53
N GLU A 208 5.51 10.37 -12.85
CA GLU A 208 4.04 10.34 -12.79
C GLU A 208 3.45 10.05 -14.19
N LYS A 209 2.16 9.80 -14.26
CA LYS A 209 1.45 9.29 -15.44
C LYS A 209 1.73 10.02 -16.77
N SER A 210 1.95 11.33 -16.74
CA SER A 210 2.16 12.17 -17.92
C SER A 210 3.61 12.51 -18.20
N ASP A 211 4.53 12.07 -17.33
CA ASP A 211 5.94 12.40 -17.47
C ASP A 211 6.58 11.64 -18.65
N GLY A 212 7.51 12.29 -19.31
CA GLY A 212 8.28 11.78 -20.41
C GLY A 212 9.77 11.93 -20.19
N ILE A 213 10.52 11.88 -21.30
CA ILE A 213 11.98 12.05 -21.29
C ILE A 213 12.40 13.43 -20.77
N GLU A 214 11.59 14.45 -21.01
CA GLU A 214 11.82 15.83 -20.56
C GLU A 214 11.86 15.86 -19.03
N GLN A 215 10.82 15.34 -18.39
CA GLN A 215 10.73 15.32 -16.93
C GLN A 215 11.83 14.47 -16.30
N MET A 216 12.10 13.29 -16.87
CA MET A 216 13.19 12.44 -16.43
C MET A 216 14.54 13.17 -16.50
N THR A 217 14.79 13.90 -17.57
CA THR A 217 16.02 14.68 -17.77
C THR A 217 16.16 15.77 -16.71
N LEU A 218 15.10 16.52 -16.44
CA LEU A 218 15.09 17.56 -15.42
C LEU A 218 15.35 16.98 -14.02
N MET A 219 14.67 15.88 -13.65
CA MET A 219 14.87 15.22 -12.36
C MET A 219 16.30 14.68 -12.20
N LEU A 220 16.87 14.09 -13.23
CA LEU A 220 18.28 13.63 -13.19
C LEU A 220 19.23 14.84 -13.07
N ASN A 221 18.94 15.95 -13.72
CA ASN A 221 19.75 17.17 -13.61
C ASN A 221 19.71 17.77 -12.20
N GLU A 222 18.64 17.60 -11.45
CA GLU A 222 18.58 18.02 -10.05
C GLU A 222 19.65 17.34 -9.19
N HIS A 223 20.08 16.13 -9.58
CA HIS A 223 21.12 15.38 -8.88
C HIS A 223 22.55 15.68 -9.37
N LEU A 224 22.71 16.20 -10.57
CA LEU A 224 24.02 16.51 -11.15
C LEU A 224 24.28 18.03 -11.24
N GLY A 225 23.31 18.82 -11.72
CA GLY A 225 23.43 20.27 -11.85
C GLY A 225 24.31 20.70 -13.02
N VAL A 226 24.18 20.06 -14.16
CA VAL A 226 24.94 20.42 -15.39
C VAL A 226 24.24 21.50 -16.18
N MET A 227 22.90 21.48 -16.18
CA MET A 227 22.05 22.53 -16.75
C MET A 227 21.70 23.50 -15.64
N ASP A 228 22.32 24.65 -15.64
CA ASP A 228 22.20 25.72 -14.64
C ASP A 228 21.59 27.01 -15.20
N ASN A 229 21.23 26.98 -16.48
CA ASN A 229 20.76 28.10 -17.25
C ASN A 229 19.29 27.86 -17.67
N ASP A 230 18.45 28.86 -17.47
CA ASP A 230 17.02 28.82 -17.80
C ASP A 230 16.74 28.54 -19.28
N GLU A 231 17.62 28.99 -20.19
CA GLU A 231 17.48 28.72 -21.61
C GLU A 231 17.62 27.25 -21.96
N MET A 232 18.63 26.55 -21.37
CA MET A 232 18.83 25.12 -21.54
C MET A 232 17.64 24.31 -20.97
N LEU A 233 17.12 24.70 -19.82
CA LEU A 233 15.94 24.07 -19.21
C LEU A 233 14.71 24.24 -20.10
N LEU A 234 14.52 25.41 -20.68
CA LEU A 234 13.41 25.68 -21.60
C LEU A 234 13.53 24.92 -22.92
N GLU A 235 14.75 24.71 -23.44
CA GLU A 235 14.97 23.90 -24.64
C GLU A 235 14.60 22.42 -24.39
N VAL A 236 15.02 21.87 -23.24
CA VAL A 236 14.66 20.50 -22.84
C VAL A 236 13.14 20.33 -22.74
N CYS A 237 12.43 21.32 -22.21
CA CYS A 237 10.96 21.25 -22.10
C CYS A 237 10.23 21.33 -23.44
N LYS A 238 10.88 21.84 -24.50
CA LYS A 238 10.26 22.06 -25.81
C LYS A 238 10.55 21.00 -26.86
N ASP A 239 11.67 20.28 -26.71
CA ASP A 239 12.14 19.30 -27.70
C ASP A 239 12.62 18.00 -27.03
N SER A 240 11.88 16.93 -27.25
CA SER A 240 12.20 15.60 -26.71
C SER A 240 13.54 15.06 -27.23
N GLN A 241 13.99 15.45 -28.43
CA GLN A 241 15.32 15.03 -28.92
C GLN A 241 16.45 15.75 -28.20
N VAL A 242 16.25 17.03 -27.87
CA VAL A 242 17.17 17.79 -27.02
C VAL A 242 17.19 17.19 -25.61
N ALA A 243 16.02 16.88 -25.06
CA ALA A 243 15.89 16.21 -23.78
C ALA A 243 16.62 14.86 -23.75
N MET A 244 16.47 14.05 -24.80
CA MET A 244 17.16 12.75 -24.94
C MET A 244 18.68 12.90 -24.91
N LYS A 245 19.26 13.83 -25.65
CA LYS A 245 20.69 14.09 -25.66
C LYS A 245 21.21 14.53 -24.29
N TRP A 246 20.50 15.45 -23.65
CA TRP A 246 20.86 15.87 -22.29
C TRP A 246 20.72 14.75 -21.29
N CYS A 247 19.68 13.91 -21.37
CA CYS A 247 19.49 12.74 -20.53
C CYS A 247 20.68 11.80 -20.63
N ILE A 248 21.12 11.45 -21.84
CA ILE A 248 22.28 10.60 -22.10
C ILE A 248 23.56 11.20 -21.49
N THR A 249 23.76 12.52 -21.68
CA THR A 249 24.93 13.24 -21.14
C THR A 249 24.94 13.19 -19.60
N ILE A 250 23.79 13.45 -18.97
CA ILE A 250 23.65 13.43 -17.51
C ILE A 250 23.86 12.02 -16.96
N LEU A 251 23.23 11.01 -17.59
CA LEU A 251 23.37 9.61 -17.21
C LEU A 251 24.82 9.14 -17.28
N SER A 252 25.54 9.46 -18.37
CA SER A 252 26.94 9.10 -18.53
C SER A 252 27.79 9.63 -17.38
N LYS A 253 27.60 10.90 -17.01
CA LYS A 253 28.30 11.52 -15.88
C LYS A 253 27.91 10.90 -14.52
N LEU A 254 26.63 10.65 -14.28
CA LEU A 254 26.19 10.00 -13.03
C LEU A 254 26.81 8.59 -12.87
N ILE A 255 26.92 7.86 -13.99
CA ILE A 255 27.56 6.54 -14.02
C ILE A 255 29.06 6.65 -13.72
N GLU A 256 29.77 7.64 -14.27
CA GLU A 256 31.19 7.91 -13.99
C GLU A 256 31.42 8.17 -12.48
N TYR A 257 30.48 8.84 -11.81
CA TYR A 257 30.51 9.04 -10.36
C TYR A 257 30.10 7.80 -9.55
N GLY A 258 29.71 6.71 -10.22
CA GLY A 258 29.30 5.45 -9.59
C GLY A 258 27.89 5.48 -9.00
N GLU A 259 27.07 6.46 -9.39
CA GLU A 259 25.70 6.56 -8.93
C GLU A 259 24.82 5.47 -9.58
N LYS A 260 23.80 5.02 -8.85
CA LYS A 260 22.79 4.08 -9.32
C LYS A 260 21.42 4.76 -9.25
N ILE A 261 20.54 4.44 -10.21
CA ILE A 261 19.28 5.12 -10.39
C ILE A 261 18.14 4.12 -10.17
N VAL A 262 17.29 4.44 -9.21
CA VAL A 262 16.00 3.77 -8.97
C VAL A 262 14.89 4.70 -9.45
N VAL A 263 14.03 4.21 -10.31
CA VAL A 263 12.87 4.95 -10.80
C VAL A 263 11.62 4.40 -10.14
N GLU A 264 10.85 5.23 -9.44
CA GLU A 264 9.48 4.93 -9.05
C GLU A 264 8.56 5.32 -10.23
N ASP A 265 8.08 4.34 -10.97
CA ASP A 265 7.23 4.53 -12.14
C ASP A 265 5.76 4.38 -11.78
N ASP A 266 5.01 5.48 -11.93
CA ASP A 266 3.54 5.49 -11.84
C ASP A 266 2.93 5.71 -13.24
N THR A 267 3.09 4.70 -14.11
CA THR A 267 2.55 4.66 -15.49
C THR A 267 3.22 5.56 -16.53
N SER A 268 4.38 6.13 -16.24
CA SER A 268 5.16 6.88 -17.22
C SER A 268 5.88 5.95 -18.21
N ILE A 269 6.61 4.96 -17.67
CA ILE A 269 7.43 4.01 -18.45
C ILE A 269 6.62 2.78 -18.84
N VAL A 270 5.92 2.16 -17.86
CA VAL A 270 5.09 0.98 -18.11
C VAL A 270 3.62 1.37 -18.04
N LYS A 271 2.93 1.27 -19.16
CA LYS A 271 1.51 1.61 -19.27
C LYS A 271 0.61 0.50 -18.71
N PRO A 272 -0.65 0.84 -18.35
CA PRO A 272 -1.69 -0.18 -18.21
C PRO A 272 -1.73 -1.02 -19.48
N GLY A 273 -1.69 -2.35 -19.35
CA GLY A 273 -1.53 -3.25 -20.50
C GLY A 273 -0.09 -3.73 -20.73
N GLY A 274 0.86 -3.33 -19.89
CA GLY A 274 2.24 -3.83 -19.89
C GLY A 274 3.12 -3.30 -21.01
N ALA A 275 2.64 -2.36 -21.85
CA ALA A 275 3.46 -1.74 -22.87
C ALA A 275 4.53 -0.83 -22.26
N VAL A 276 5.78 -1.00 -22.72
CA VAL A 276 6.88 -0.11 -22.34
C VAL A 276 6.95 1.04 -23.34
N GLU A 277 7.03 2.26 -22.85
CA GLU A 277 7.02 3.47 -23.66
C GLU A 277 8.25 3.57 -24.58
N LYS A 278 7.99 3.99 -25.81
CA LYS A 278 9.02 4.08 -26.87
C LYS A 278 10.17 5.01 -26.49
N TRP A 279 9.89 6.15 -25.89
CA TRP A 279 10.95 7.10 -25.50
C TRP A 279 11.95 6.47 -24.51
N PHE A 280 11.48 5.57 -23.64
CA PHE A 280 12.33 4.87 -22.70
C PHE A 280 13.15 3.77 -23.39
N LEU A 281 12.56 3.05 -24.34
CA LEU A 281 13.26 2.07 -25.16
C LEU A 281 14.37 2.74 -25.98
N ASP A 282 14.05 3.86 -26.66
CA ASP A 282 15.03 4.64 -27.45
C ASP A 282 16.19 5.12 -26.56
N LEU A 283 15.94 5.47 -25.29
CA LEU A 283 16.98 5.86 -24.33
C LEU A 283 17.90 4.68 -23.98
N ILE A 284 17.33 3.54 -23.61
CA ILE A 284 18.14 2.38 -23.18
C ILE A 284 18.84 1.69 -24.35
N GLU A 285 18.37 1.85 -25.58
CA GLU A 285 19.02 1.35 -26.80
C GLU A 285 20.19 2.22 -27.27
N SER A 286 20.34 3.43 -26.73
CA SER A 286 21.41 4.34 -27.13
C SER A 286 22.80 3.71 -26.97
N LYS A 287 23.58 3.78 -28.06
CA LYS A 287 24.98 3.29 -28.11
C LYS A 287 25.95 4.20 -27.36
N GLU A 288 25.53 5.42 -27.03
CA GLU A 288 26.35 6.40 -26.29
C GLU A 288 26.41 6.06 -24.78
N LEU A 289 25.45 5.24 -24.28
CA LEU A 289 25.45 4.77 -22.90
C LEU A 289 26.28 3.51 -22.74
N PRO A 290 26.96 3.33 -21.58
CA PRO A 290 27.75 2.15 -21.33
C PRO A 290 26.90 0.87 -21.26
N ASN A 291 27.50 -0.26 -21.67
CA ASN A 291 26.82 -1.55 -21.61
C ASN A 291 26.82 -2.12 -20.18
N MET A 292 25.86 -1.67 -19.38
CA MET A 292 25.66 -2.09 -17.99
C MET A 292 24.23 -1.78 -17.56
N THR A 293 23.78 -2.32 -16.44
CA THR A 293 22.49 -1.98 -15.88
C THR A 293 22.45 -0.51 -15.44
N LEU A 294 21.59 0.26 -16.10
CA LEU A 294 21.43 1.70 -15.92
C LEU A 294 20.32 2.02 -14.93
N PHE A 295 19.17 1.33 -15.08
CA PHE A 295 17.96 1.61 -14.35
C PHE A 295 17.47 0.41 -13.55
N PHE A 296 16.99 0.71 -12.34
CA PHE A 296 16.25 -0.18 -11.47
C PHE A 296 14.86 0.42 -11.28
N ILE A 297 13.83 -0.18 -11.87
CA ILE A 297 12.52 0.43 -11.96
C ILE A 297 11.53 -0.27 -11.03
N ALA A 298 10.97 0.49 -10.09
CA ALA A 298 9.86 0.07 -9.24
C ALA A 298 8.54 0.48 -9.93
N SER A 299 8.02 -0.38 -10.82
CA SER A 299 6.84 -0.10 -11.62
C SER A 299 5.55 -0.55 -10.94
N ARG A 300 4.47 0.20 -11.16
CA ARG A 300 3.13 -0.18 -10.72
C ARG A 300 2.57 -1.33 -11.55
N TYR A 301 2.81 -1.30 -12.87
CA TYR A 301 2.37 -2.33 -13.80
C TYR A 301 3.53 -3.24 -14.17
N ARG A 302 3.21 -4.48 -14.44
CA ARG A 302 4.15 -5.44 -14.97
C ARG A 302 4.36 -5.16 -16.46
N PRO A 303 5.60 -5.00 -16.94
CA PRO A 303 5.83 -5.00 -18.39
C PRO A 303 5.43 -6.34 -18.98
N ASN A 304 4.96 -6.35 -20.24
CA ASN A 304 4.53 -7.57 -20.90
C ASN A 304 5.64 -8.63 -20.88
N PRO A 305 5.44 -9.81 -20.26
CA PRO A 305 6.46 -10.82 -20.09
C PRO A 305 7.07 -11.31 -21.40
N ALA A 306 6.23 -11.55 -22.42
CA ALA A 306 6.69 -12.00 -23.73
C ALA A 306 7.57 -10.94 -24.42
N PHE A 307 7.28 -9.66 -24.23
CA PHE A 307 8.13 -8.57 -24.71
C PHE A 307 9.46 -8.54 -23.97
N VAL A 308 9.46 -8.65 -22.64
CA VAL A 308 10.67 -8.66 -21.81
C VAL A 308 11.56 -9.86 -22.18
N GLU A 309 11.00 -11.05 -22.36
CA GLU A 309 11.73 -12.25 -22.79
C GLU A 309 12.39 -12.08 -24.17
N SER A 310 11.75 -11.32 -25.06
CA SER A 310 12.29 -11.06 -26.41
C SER A 310 13.34 -9.94 -26.43
N CYS A 311 13.46 -9.12 -25.38
CA CYS A 311 14.33 -7.96 -25.32
C CYS A 311 15.51 -8.20 -24.35
N PRO A 312 16.74 -8.38 -24.84
CA PRO A 312 17.91 -8.69 -23.99
C PRO A 312 18.33 -7.54 -23.09
N LEU A 313 17.77 -6.34 -23.28
CA LEU A 313 18.07 -5.16 -22.47
C LEU A 313 17.21 -5.09 -21.19
N LEU A 314 16.16 -5.90 -21.10
CA LEU A 314 15.16 -5.86 -20.06
C LEU A 314 15.14 -7.15 -19.24
N ALA A 315 14.87 -7.00 -17.95
CA ALA A 315 14.50 -8.11 -17.07
C ALA A 315 13.42 -7.63 -16.08
N GLU A 316 12.61 -8.56 -15.57
CA GLU A 316 11.54 -8.21 -14.66
C GLU A 316 11.37 -9.22 -13.53
N LEU A 317 10.84 -8.73 -12.40
CA LEU A 317 10.40 -9.52 -11.26
C LEU A 317 9.05 -8.98 -10.76
N PRO A 318 7.97 -9.73 -10.84
CA PRO A 318 6.74 -9.39 -10.17
C PRO A 318 6.88 -9.58 -8.66
N LEU A 319 6.39 -8.63 -7.86
CA LEU A 319 6.49 -8.63 -6.40
C LEU A 319 5.10 -8.60 -5.77
N SER A 320 4.74 -9.66 -5.07
CA SER A 320 3.51 -9.79 -4.31
C SER A 320 3.62 -9.18 -2.89
N THR A 321 2.53 -9.22 -2.14
CA THR A 321 2.54 -8.88 -0.70
C THR A 321 3.34 -9.91 0.09
N LEU A 322 3.85 -9.53 1.28
CA LEU A 322 4.56 -10.47 2.16
C LEU A 322 3.63 -11.58 2.66
N HIS A 323 4.15 -12.79 2.69
CA HIS A 323 3.48 -13.92 3.32
C HIS A 323 3.36 -13.73 4.84
N ARG A 324 2.44 -14.47 5.45
CA ARG A 324 2.16 -14.36 6.88
C ARG A 324 3.39 -14.63 7.76
N GLU A 325 4.23 -15.56 7.39
CA GLU A 325 5.45 -15.92 8.11
C GLU A 325 6.49 -14.80 8.06
N ASP A 326 6.62 -14.14 6.91
CA ASP A 326 7.48 -12.98 6.75
C ASP A 326 6.96 -11.77 7.54
N MET A 327 5.64 -11.55 7.53
CA MET A 327 5.02 -10.51 8.34
C MET A 327 5.22 -10.76 9.85
N TYR A 328 5.12 -12.00 10.29
CA TYR A 328 5.41 -12.39 11.67
C TYR A 328 6.88 -12.10 12.03
N SER A 329 7.81 -12.52 11.18
CA SER A 329 9.23 -12.30 11.35
C SER A 329 9.59 -10.80 11.37
N LEU A 330 9.02 -10.04 10.44
CA LEU A 330 9.19 -8.59 10.36
C LEU A 330 8.66 -7.90 11.61
N PHE A 331 7.46 -8.25 12.05
CA PHE A 331 6.85 -7.64 13.23
C PHE A 331 7.65 -7.93 14.50
N LYS A 332 8.05 -9.19 14.73
CA LYS A 332 8.94 -9.56 15.86
C LYS A 332 10.26 -8.82 15.82
N HIS A 333 10.86 -8.67 14.65
CA HIS A 333 12.10 -7.92 14.49
C HIS A 333 11.92 -6.43 14.85
N CYS A 334 10.83 -5.81 14.38
CA CYS A 334 10.48 -4.43 14.72
C CYS A 334 10.23 -4.25 16.22
N LEU A 335 9.58 -5.20 16.88
CA LEU A 335 9.38 -5.19 18.33
C LEU A 335 10.72 -5.26 19.06
N ALA A 336 11.61 -6.18 18.67
CA ALA A 336 12.93 -6.35 19.28
C ALA A 336 13.78 -5.08 19.16
N ILE A 337 13.84 -4.44 18.00
CA ILE A 337 14.52 -3.14 17.81
C ILE A 337 13.95 -2.08 18.77
N ASN A 338 12.64 -2.11 19.03
CA ASN A 338 12.01 -1.18 19.96
C ASN A 338 12.11 -1.60 21.43
N GLY A 339 12.79 -2.71 21.73
CA GLY A 339 12.95 -3.23 23.11
C GLY A 339 11.62 -3.68 23.72
N LYS A 340 10.69 -4.14 22.88
CA LYS A 340 9.36 -4.62 23.27
C LYS A 340 9.22 -6.09 22.95
N THR A 341 8.46 -6.78 23.78
CA THR A 341 8.04 -8.17 23.56
C THR A 341 6.52 -8.24 23.72
N LEU A 342 5.91 -9.14 22.99
CA LEU A 342 4.49 -9.48 23.09
C LEU A 342 4.33 -10.97 23.35
N SER A 343 3.19 -11.36 23.90
CA SER A 343 2.78 -12.76 23.96
C SER A 343 2.64 -13.33 22.53
N GLU A 344 2.74 -14.63 22.37
CA GLU A 344 2.50 -15.28 21.07
C GLU A 344 1.07 -15.03 20.57
N GLU A 345 0.10 -14.99 21.48
CA GLU A 345 -1.29 -14.66 21.19
C GLU A 345 -1.46 -13.26 20.60
N ASP A 346 -0.90 -12.24 21.28
CA ASP A 346 -0.93 -10.87 20.80
C ASP A 346 -0.19 -10.69 19.47
N THR A 347 0.96 -11.37 19.33
CA THR A 347 1.74 -11.34 18.10
C THR A 347 0.91 -11.94 16.96
N THR A 348 0.26 -13.06 17.18
CA THR A 348 -0.62 -13.72 16.22
C THR A 348 -1.81 -12.84 15.84
N TYR A 349 -2.41 -12.13 16.81
CA TYR A 349 -3.47 -11.16 16.53
C TYR A 349 -3.02 -10.09 15.52
N PHE A 350 -1.86 -9.46 15.75
CA PHE A 350 -1.35 -8.44 14.84
C PHE A 350 -1.10 -9.00 13.44
N VAL A 351 -0.45 -10.15 13.36
CA VAL A 351 -0.13 -10.80 12.08
C VAL A 351 -1.41 -11.18 11.30
N ASN A 352 -2.46 -11.62 12.00
CA ASN A 352 -3.77 -11.89 11.38
C ASN A 352 -4.50 -10.61 10.92
N THR A 353 -4.17 -9.46 11.53
CA THR A 353 -4.74 -8.17 11.14
C THR A 353 -4.04 -7.59 9.91
N PHE A 354 -2.77 -7.93 9.69
CA PHE A 354 -1.98 -7.43 8.57
C PHE A 354 -2.43 -8.05 7.24
N THR A 355 -2.33 -7.27 6.19
CA THR A 355 -2.67 -7.66 4.81
C THR A 355 -1.43 -7.81 3.91
N GLY A 356 -0.26 -8.07 4.51
CA GLY A 356 0.99 -8.36 3.81
C GLY A 356 1.81 -7.13 3.38
N TYR A 357 1.38 -5.91 3.74
CA TYR A 357 2.19 -4.71 3.51
C TYR A 357 3.22 -4.53 4.62
N PRO A 358 4.54 -4.47 4.31
CA PRO A 358 5.59 -4.37 5.33
C PRO A 358 5.40 -3.21 6.29
N ARG A 359 4.88 -2.10 5.80
CA ARG A 359 4.66 -0.88 6.59
C ARG A 359 3.66 -1.08 7.73
N GLN A 360 2.70 -1.98 7.59
CA GLN A 360 1.74 -2.30 8.66
C GLN A 360 2.43 -2.84 9.91
N ALA A 361 3.36 -3.76 9.75
CA ALA A 361 4.13 -4.33 10.85
C ALA A 361 5.04 -3.29 11.53
N ILE A 362 5.70 -2.46 10.72
CA ILE A 362 6.58 -1.39 11.20
C ILE A 362 5.76 -0.37 12.02
N ASP A 363 4.67 0.13 11.47
CA ASP A 363 3.83 1.14 12.11
C ASP A 363 3.17 0.60 13.40
N ALA A 364 2.69 -0.64 13.39
CA ALA A 364 2.13 -1.28 14.57
C ALA A 364 3.17 -1.42 15.70
N ALA A 365 4.40 -1.87 15.39
CA ALA A 365 5.47 -1.99 16.37
C ALA A 365 5.92 -0.60 16.91
N MET A 366 6.03 0.39 16.02
CA MET A 366 6.35 1.77 16.41
C MET A 366 5.26 2.38 17.29
N TYR A 367 3.99 2.15 16.95
CA TYR A 367 2.88 2.64 17.75
C TYR A 367 2.87 1.97 19.13
N PHE A 368 3.01 0.65 19.18
CA PHE A 368 3.10 -0.09 20.46
C PHE A 368 4.31 0.33 21.31
N SER A 369 5.39 0.79 20.71
CA SER A 369 6.55 1.29 21.49
C SER A 369 6.21 2.51 22.35
N LYS A 370 5.20 3.29 21.98
CA LYS A 370 4.80 4.55 22.60
C LYS A 370 3.44 4.47 23.33
N HIS A 371 2.65 3.45 23.05
CA HIS A 371 1.28 3.29 23.55
C HIS A 371 1.07 1.90 24.15
N ASN A 372 -0.10 1.69 24.80
CA ASN A 372 -0.47 0.38 25.33
C ASN A 372 -0.89 -0.58 24.20
N ILE A 373 -1.03 -1.86 24.56
CA ILE A 373 -1.39 -2.95 23.62
C ILE A 373 -2.76 -2.73 22.97
N VAL A 374 -3.73 -2.24 23.73
CA VAL A 374 -5.10 -2.01 23.25
C VAL A 374 -5.12 -0.92 22.19
N GLY A 375 -4.45 0.20 22.45
CA GLY A 375 -4.29 1.27 21.45
C GLY A 375 -3.57 0.79 20.19
N ALA A 376 -2.54 -0.06 20.35
CA ALA A 376 -1.80 -0.61 19.21
C ALA A 376 -2.65 -1.57 18.36
N LYS A 377 -3.43 -2.45 18.97
CA LYS A 377 -4.37 -3.33 18.26
C LYS A 377 -5.39 -2.52 17.45
N LYS A 378 -5.97 -1.49 18.07
CA LYS A 378 -6.88 -0.57 17.39
C LYS A 378 -6.24 0.14 16.20
N HIS A 379 -5.05 0.68 16.39
CA HIS A 379 -4.29 1.33 15.33
C HIS A 379 -4.01 0.38 14.15
N ALA A 380 -3.63 -0.87 14.44
CA ALA A 380 -3.41 -1.88 13.40
C ALA A 380 -4.69 -2.18 12.60
N ALA A 381 -5.84 -2.34 13.28
CA ALA A 381 -7.12 -2.56 12.63
C ALA A 381 -7.54 -1.38 11.73
N THR A 382 -7.37 -0.14 12.20
CA THR A 382 -7.66 1.07 11.38
C THR A 382 -6.73 1.17 10.17
N ASN A 383 -5.44 0.82 10.33
CA ASN A 383 -4.50 0.84 9.22
C ASN A 383 -4.85 -0.22 8.15
N ARG A 384 -5.38 -1.39 8.54
CA ARG A 384 -5.86 -2.39 7.57
C ARG A 384 -6.85 -1.77 6.57
N GLU A 385 -7.85 -1.03 7.06
CA GLU A 385 -8.86 -0.40 6.20
C GLU A 385 -8.26 0.61 5.19
N ARG A 386 -7.20 1.32 5.58
CA ARG A 386 -6.48 2.23 4.66
C ARG A 386 -5.82 1.50 3.50
N TYR A 387 -5.26 0.32 3.75
CA TYR A 387 -4.62 -0.47 2.69
C TYR A 387 -5.65 -1.15 1.76
N ASP A 388 -6.85 -1.44 2.24
CA ASP A 388 -7.96 -1.93 1.41
C ASP A 388 -8.33 -0.96 0.27
N GLY A 389 -8.20 0.35 0.49
CA GLY A 389 -8.39 1.37 -0.54
C GLY A 389 -7.45 1.23 -1.75
N ASN A 390 -6.24 0.72 -1.55
CA ASN A 390 -5.30 0.47 -2.65
C ASN A 390 -5.79 -0.65 -3.56
N TYR A 391 -6.39 -1.71 -3.00
CA TYR A 391 -6.97 -2.80 -3.79
C TYR A 391 -8.16 -2.30 -4.60
N SER A 392 -9.06 -1.54 -3.99
CA SER A 392 -10.22 -0.96 -4.69
C SER A 392 -9.80 -0.13 -5.91
N ALA A 393 -8.77 0.70 -5.76
CA ALA A 393 -8.26 1.53 -6.85
C ALA A 393 -7.69 0.69 -8.00
N VAL A 394 -6.89 -0.34 -7.70
CA VAL A 394 -6.29 -1.21 -8.71
C VAL A 394 -7.35 -2.10 -9.36
N LEU A 395 -8.19 -2.75 -8.57
CA LEU A 395 -9.25 -3.63 -9.09
C LEU A 395 -10.33 -2.85 -9.86
N GLY A 396 -10.40 -1.53 -9.64
CA GLY A 396 -11.20 -0.61 -10.44
C GLY A 396 -10.78 -0.49 -11.91
N GLU A 397 -9.54 -0.81 -12.22
CA GLU A 397 -8.97 -0.71 -13.57
C GLU A 397 -9.08 -2.03 -14.36
N ILE A 398 -9.43 -3.15 -13.71
CA ILE A 398 -9.49 -4.50 -14.30
C ILE A 398 -10.79 -4.68 -15.09
N SER A 399 -10.71 -5.36 -16.25
CA SER A 399 -11.87 -5.70 -17.08
C SER A 399 -12.88 -6.60 -16.34
N GLY A 400 -14.15 -6.58 -16.80
CA GLY A 400 -15.20 -7.38 -16.16
C GLY A 400 -14.89 -8.87 -16.16
N GLY A 401 -14.39 -9.41 -17.27
CA GLY A 401 -14.03 -10.83 -17.40
C GLY A 401 -12.89 -11.26 -16.49
N ALA A 402 -11.81 -10.47 -16.45
CA ALA A 402 -10.68 -10.72 -15.54
C ALA A 402 -11.09 -10.56 -14.06
N TYR A 403 -11.99 -9.63 -13.75
CA TYR A 403 -12.52 -9.50 -12.41
C TYR A 403 -13.38 -10.70 -11.98
N ASP A 404 -14.21 -11.24 -12.88
CA ASP A 404 -15.01 -12.45 -12.62
C ASP A 404 -14.11 -13.68 -12.43
N MET A 405 -13.01 -13.78 -13.19
CA MET A 405 -11.97 -14.78 -12.94
C MET A 405 -11.32 -14.59 -11.56
N LEU A 406 -11.01 -13.38 -11.16
CA LEU A 406 -10.46 -13.07 -9.83
C LEU A 406 -11.41 -13.53 -8.71
N VAL A 407 -12.73 -13.32 -8.88
CA VAL A 407 -13.76 -13.80 -7.96
C VAL A 407 -13.76 -15.33 -7.88
N LEU A 408 -13.58 -16.02 -9.00
CA LEU A 408 -13.44 -17.49 -9.01
C LEU A 408 -12.18 -17.93 -8.28
N LEU A 409 -11.02 -17.36 -8.64
CA LEU A 409 -9.73 -17.69 -8.02
C LEU A 409 -9.73 -17.47 -6.51
N SER A 410 -10.44 -16.46 -6.01
CA SER A 410 -10.54 -16.18 -4.58
C SER A 410 -11.22 -17.28 -3.75
N ARG A 411 -11.89 -18.23 -4.39
CA ARG A 411 -12.53 -19.40 -3.74
C ARG A 411 -11.57 -20.55 -3.48
N PHE A 412 -10.39 -20.49 -4.09
CA PHE A 412 -9.36 -21.51 -3.96
C PHE A 412 -8.19 -20.97 -3.14
N ASP A 413 -7.52 -21.82 -2.38
CA ASP A 413 -6.20 -21.48 -1.84
C ASP A 413 -5.17 -21.45 -2.98
N PHE A 414 -5.34 -22.36 -3.94
CA PHE A 414 -4.70 -22.35 -5.25
C PHE A 414 -5.50 -23.23 -6.21
N ILE A 415 -5.33 -23.04 -7.51
CA ILE A 415 -6.03 -23.80 -8.56
C ILE A 415 -5.01 -24.25 -9.61
N SER A 416 -5.21 -25.44 -10.18
CA SER A 416 -4.40 -25.85 -11.33
C SER A 416 -4.86 -25.15 -12.61
N CYS A 417 -3.93 -24.88 -13.52
CA CYS A 417 -4.23 -24.32 -14.83
C CYS A 417 -5.20 -25.21 -15.61
N ASP A 418 -5.06 -26.54 -15.49
CA ASP A 418 -5.93 -27.51 -16.15
C ASP A 418 -7.37 -27.42 -15.63
N LEU A 419 -7.57 -27.34 -14.31
CA LEU A 419 -8.90 -27.16 -13.73
C LEU A 419 -9.50 -25.81 -14.13
N LEU A 420 -8.70 -24.76 -14.16
CA LEU A 420 -9.15 -23.43 -14.60
C LEU A 420 -9.62 -23.46 -16.05
N GLN A 421 -8.86 -24.08 -16.94
CA GLN A 421 -9.24 -24.26 -18.35
C GLN A 421 -10.52 -25.12 -18.50
N MET A 422 -10.68 -26.17 -17.68
CA MET A 422 -11.93 -26.97 -17.69
C MET A 422 -13.15 -26.16 -17.28
N ILE A 423 -13.01 -25.22 -16.32
CA ILE A 423 -14.12 -24.35 -15.87
C ILE A 423 -14.52 -23.36 -16.96
N TYR A 424 -13.55 -22.81 -17.68
CA TYR A 424 -13.78 -21.82 -18.73
C TYR A 424 -14.08 -22.47 -20.10
N GLY A 425 -13.77 -23.78 -20.28
CA GLY A 425 -14.00 -24.51 -21.53
C GLY A 425 -13.13 -23.96 -22.65
N ASP A 426 -13.79 -23.57 -23.76
CA ASP A 426 -13.13 -23.04 -24.96
C ASP A 426 -12.86 -21.50 -24.87
N GLU A 427 -13.21 -20.85 -23.75
CA GLU A 427 -12.93 -19.43 -23.59
C GLU A 427 -11.42 -19.19 -23.47
N ASP A 428 -10.94 -18.12 -24.08
CA ASP A 428 -9.55 -17.69 -23.96
C ASP A 428 -9.30 -17.10 -22.57
N ILE A 429 -8.70 -17.92 -21.70
CA ILE A 429 -8.31 -17.47 -20.34
C ILE A 429 -6.99 -16.71 -20.34
N SER A 430 -6.18 -16.80 -21.40
CA SER A 430 -4.85 -16.21 -21.44
C SER A 430 -4.90 -14.70 -21.30
N GLY A 431 -5.78 -14.03 -22.06
CA GLY A 431 -5.91 -12.57 -21.96
C GLY A 431 -6.37 -12.09 -20.57
N MET A 432 -7.26 -12.86 -19.90
CA MET A 432 -7.68 -12.54 -18.54
C MET A 432 -6.57 -12.77 -17.51
N LEU A 433 -5.79 -13.85 -17.65
CA LEU A 433 -4.65 -14.13 -16.80
C LEU A 433 -3.54 -13.08 -17.00
N ASP A 434 -3.24 -12.73 -18.25
CA ASP A 434 -2.26 -11.69 -18.58
C ASP A 434 -2.63 -10.35 -17.91
N GLU A 435 -3.92 -9.98 -17.95
CA GLU A 435 -4.41 -8.78 -17.28
C GLU A 435 -4.22 -8.85 -15.76
N LEU A 436 -4.55 -9.97 -15.11
CA LEU A 436 -4.34 -10.15 -13.67
C LEU A 436 -2.85 -10.19 -13.31
N GLU A 437 -2.02 -10.76 -14.17
CA GLU A 437 -0.58 -10.85 -13.99
C GLU A 437 0.11 -9.49 -14.05
N GLN A 438 -0.37 -8.58 -14.91
CA GLN A 438 0.13 -7.20 -15.00
C GLN A 438 0.04 -6.45 -13.68
N TYR A 439 -0.95 -6.78 -12.85
CA TYR A 439 -1.13 -6.20 -11.53
C TYR A 439 -0.45 -7.02 -10.42
N SER A 440 0.25 -8.11 -10.77
CA SER A 440 0.86 -9.04 -9.79
C SER A 440 -0.13 -9.52 -8.72
N LEU A 441 -1.35 -9.90 -9.15
CA LEU A 441 -2.43 -10.32 -8.25
C LEU A 441 -2.32 -11.76 -7.80
N PHE A 442 -1.58 -12.58 -8.52
CA PHE A 442 -1.37 -13.99 -8.23
C PHE A 442 0.09 -14.40 -8.43
N ASP A 443 0.46 -15.49 -7.78
CA ASP A 443 1.74 -16.18 -7.96
C ASP A 443 1.49 -17.53 -8.63
N THR A 444 2.45 -17.98 -9.46
CA THR A 444 2.47 -19.33 -10.00
C THR A 444 3.51 -20.17 -9.29
N PHE A 445 3.22 -21.46 -9.08
CA PHE A 445 4.13 -22.39 -8.44
C PHE A 445 3.95 -23.83 -8.97
N GLY A 446 4.81 -24.74 -8.50
CA GLY A 446 4.92 -26.09 -9.01
C GLY A 446 6.07 -26.24 -10.01
N LEU A 447 6.40 -27.49 -10.39
CA LEU A 447 7.57 -27.79 -11.24
C LEU A 447 7.49 -27.13 -12.62
N SER A 448 6.28 -26.96 -13.16
CA SER A 448 5.99 -26.33 -14.46
C SER A 448 5.05 -25.13 -14.33
N ASN A 449 5.02 -24.46 -13.18
CA ASN A 449 4.11 -23.35 -12.88
C ASN A 449 2.62 -23.71 -13.08
N GLN A 450 2.25 -24.97 -12.83
CA GLN A 450 0.92 -25.50 -13.10
C GLN A 450 -0.15 -25.04 -12.11
N TYR A 451 0.20 -24.39 -11.03
CA TYR A 451 -0.72 -23.87 -10.01
C TYR A 451 -0.71 -22.35 -9.94
N ILE A 452 -1.87 -21.79 -9.75
CA ILE A 452 -2.11 -20.35 -9.57
C ILE A 452 -2.65 -20.13 -8.15
N SER A 453 -2.09 -19.21 -7.39
CA SER A 453 -2.57 -18.78 -6.08
C SER A 453 -2.68 -17.28 -6.02
N LEU A 454 -3.84 -16.75 -5.61
CA LEU A 454 -3.97 -15.32 -5.35
C LEU A 454 -3.15 -14.91 -4.13
N SER A 455 -2.62 -13.69 -4.17
CA SER A 455 -2.11 -13.06 -2.95
C SER A 455 -3.21 -13.13 -1.86
N PRO A 456 -2.88 -13.62 -0.63
CA PRO A 456 -3.89 -13.79 0.43
C PRO A 456 -4.68 -12.51 0.74
N ALA A 457 -4.03 -11.36 0.64
CA ALA A 457 -4.66 -10.08 0.86
C ALA A 457 -5.66 -9.71 -0.25
N VAL A 458 -5.36 -10.05 -1.50
CA VAL A 458 -6.27 -9.85 -2.64
C VAL A 458 -7.47 -10.77 -2.51
N ALA A 459 -7.25 -12.05 -2.20
CA ALA A 459 -8.31 -13.02 -1.99
C ALA A 459 -9.28 -12.57 -0.87
N ASP A 460 -8.76 -12.17 0.28
CA ASP A 460 -9.54 -11.65 1.41
C ASP A 460 -10.33 -10.39 1.03
N TYR A 461 -9.71 -9.45 0.30
CA TYR A 461 -10.39 -8.26 -0.17
C TYR A 461 -11.55 -8.61 -1.13
N VAL A 462 -11.30 -9.44 -2.14
CA VAL A 462 -12.29 -9.86 -3.13
C VAL A 462 -13.47 -10.57 -2.47
N LEU A 463 -13.22 -11.48 -1.52
CA LEU A 463 -14.27 -12.16 -0.75
C LEU A 463 -15.17 -11.17 0.00
N ARG A 464 -14.62 -10.09 0.54
CA ARG A 464 -15.37 -9.04 1.24
C ARG A 464 -16.19 -8.12 0.32
N THR A 465 -15.88 -8.03 -0.97
CA THR A 465 -16.67 -7.24 -1.94
C THR A 465 -18.05 -7.84 -2.24
N ARG A 466 -18.36 -9.03 -1.70
CA ARG A 466 -19.65 -9.72 -1.82
C ARG A 466 -20.06 -10.09 -3.23
N ARG A 467 -19.17 -10.03 -4.21
CA ARG A 467 -19.46 -10.55 -5.55
C ARG A 467 -19.59 -12.08 -5.47
N LYS A 468 -20.68 -12.58 -6.01
CA LYS A 468 -20.97 -14.02 -6.11
C LYS A 468 -20.55 -14.51 -7.48
N LEU A 469 -20.12 -15.79 -7.53
CA LEU A 469 -20.00 -16.48 -8.82
C LEU A 469 -21.36 -16.46 -9.53
N SER A 470 -21.34 -16.27 -10.84
CA SER A 470 -22.55 -16.38 -11.62
C SER A 470 -23.13 -17.80 -11.53
N PRO A 471 -24.46 -18.02 -11.71
CA PRO A 471 -25.02 -19.36 -11.73
C PRO A 471 -24.35 -20.26 -12.77
N GLU A 472 -23.93 -19.71 -13.90
CA GLU A 472 -23.21 -20.40 -14.95
C GLU A 472 -21.82 -20.83 -14.50
N GLN A 473 -21.03 -19.93 -13.91
CA GLN A 473 -19.71 -20.26 -13.36
C GLN A 473 -19.80 -21.32 -12.27
N LYS A 474 -20.82 -21.27 -11.40
CA LYS A 474 -21.07 -22.33 -10.38
C LYS A 474 -21.34 -23.68 -11.02
N CYS A 475 -22.16 -23.72 -12.07
CA CYS A 475 -22.49 -24.94 -12.79
C CYS A 475 -21.20 -25.54 -13.39
N ARG A 476 -20.47 -24.75 -14.17
CA ARG A 476 -19.20 -25.17 -14.80
C ARG A 476 -18.16 -25.63 -13.78
N LEU A 477 -18.02 -24.92 -12.66
CA LEU A 477 -17.14 -25.31 -11.58
C LEU A 477 -17.51 -26.67 -11.00
N ASN A 478 -18.79 -26.90 -10.72
CA ASN A 478 -19.28 -28.18 -10.19
C ASN A 478 -19.09 -29.34 -11.19
N GLU A 479 -19.30 -29.09 -12.47
CA GLU A 479 -19.09 -30.09 -13.53
C GLU A 479 -17.60 -30.43 -13.70
N ALA A 480 -16.72 -29.40 -13.77
CA ALA A 480 -15.29 -29.61 -13.87
C ALA A 480 -14.73 -30.37 -12.66
N THR A 481 -15.16 -29.97 -11.45
CA THR A 481 -14.76 -30.66 -10.19
C THR A 481 -15.21 -32.11 -10.16
N LYS A 482 -16.46 -32.42 -10.58
CA LYS A 482 -16.96 -33.79 -10.67
C LYS A 482 -16.19 -34.62 -11.70
N LYS A 483 -15.84 -34.03 -12.85
CA LYS A 483 -15.08 -34.71 -13.90
C LYS A 483 -13.70 -35.11 -13.40
N VAL A 484 -12.96 -34.20 -12.78
CA VAL A 484 -11.64 -34.48 -12.20
C VAL A 484 -11.71 -35.57 -11.13
N LEU A 485 -12.75 -35.54 -10.27
CA LEU A 485 -12.94 -36.60 -9.26
C LEU A 485 -13.27 -37.96 -9.85
N ALA A 486 -14.02 -38.00 -10.96
CA ALA A 486 -14.36 -39.25 -11.63
C ALA A 486 -13.16 -39.88 -12.36
N GLU A 487 -12.25 -39.06 -12.88
CA GLU A 487 -11.03 -39.48 -13.59
C GLU A 487 -9.93 -39.99 -12.64
N THR A 488 -10.05 -39.73 -11.31
CA THR A 488 -9.02 -40.03 -10.29
C THR A 488 -9.14 -41.43 -9.67
N GLN A 489 -9.67 -42.43 -10.36
CA GLN A 489 -9.66 -43.80 -9.87
C GLN A 489 -8.25 -44.41 -9.67
N ASP A 490 -7.19 -43.79 -10.15
CA ASP A 490 -5.80 -44.28 -10.12
C ASP A 490 -4.83 -43.50 -9.21
N GLY A 491 -5.29 -42.71 -8.24
CA GLY A 491 -4.44 -42.30 -7.09
C GLY A 491 -3.69 -40.99 -7.20
N LEU A 492 -3.80 -40.21 -8.30
CA LEU A 492 -3.24 -38.87 -8.47
C LEU A 492 -4.36 -37.82 -8.47
N THR A 493 -4.84 -37.44 -7.30
CA THR A 493 -5.84 -36.37 -7.15
C THR A 493 -5.18 -35.00 -7.30
N ASP A 494 -5.75 -34.13 -8.13
CA ASP A 494 -5.37 -32.72 -8.14
C ASP A 494 -5.60 -32.14 -6.73
N LEU A 495 -4.53 -31.67 -6.09
CA LEU A 495 -4.56 -31.20 -4.73
C LEU A 495 -5.52 -30.00 -4.55
N SER A 496 -5.66 -29.14 -5.58
CA SER A 496 -6.58 -28.02 -5.54
C SER A 496 -8.05 -28.47 -5.45
N VAL A 497 -8.40 -29.54 -6.16
CA VAL A 497 -9.74 -30.16 -6.09
C VAL A 497 -9.99 -30.78 -4.73
N SER A 498 -9.00 -31.46 -4.17
CA SER A 498 -9.13 -32.07 -2.83
C SER A 498 -9.40 -31.03 -1.76
N LEU A 499 -8.66 -29.92 -1.75
CA LEU A 499 -8.89 -28.81 -0.80
C LEU A 499 -10.23 -28.10 -1.04
N PHE A 500 -10.62 -27.90 -2.28
CA PHE A 500 -11.93 -27.35 -2.62
C PHE A 500 -13.06 -28.25 -2.10
N ASN A 501 -12.94 -29.56 -2.28
CA ASN A 501 -13.95 -30.52 -1.79
C ASN A 501 -14.06 -30.57 -0.28
N ILE A 502 -12.96 -30.40 0.45
CA ILE A 502 -13.00 -30.27 1.92
C ILE A 502 -13.84 -29.03 2.31
N LYS A 503 -13.64 -27.88 1.66
CA LYS A 503 -14.43 -26.68 1.90
C LYS A 503 -15.91 -26.87 1.54
N GLU A 504 -16.21 -27.49 0.40
CA GLU A 504 -17.60 -27.79 0.01
C GLU A 504 -18.28 -28.82 0.93
N SER A 505 -17.53 -29.80 1.44
CA SER A 505 -18.05 -30.75 2.43
C SER A 505 -18.42 -30.05 3.75
N ILE A 506 -17.63 -29.05 4.15
CA ILE A 506 -17.95 -28.23 5.32
C ILE A 506 -19.23 -27.43 5.07
N ARG A 507 -19.41 -26.80 3.90
CA ARG A 507 -20.64 -26.11 3.50
C ARG A 507 -21.87 -27.03 3.49
N ASN A 508 -21.70 -28.25 3.04
CA ASN A 508 -22.78 -29.26 2.96
C ASN A 508 -23.00 -30.03 4.29
N ASN A 509 -22.78 -29.37 5.42
CA ASN A 509 -23.02 -29.94 6.75
C ASN A 509 -22.15 -31.13 7.11
N LEU A 510 -20.93 -31.20 6.62
CA LEU A 510 -19.94 -32.23 6.96
C LEU A 510 -20.42 -33.65 6.67
N LYS A 511 -21.41 -33.83 5.80
CA LYS A 511 -21.88 -35.17 5.40
C LYS A 511 -20.81 -35.91 4.61
N GLY A 512 -20.32 -37.00 5.18
CA GLY A 512 -19.33 -37.87 4.54
C GLY A 512 -17.88 -37.42 4.64
N MET A 513 -17.59 -36.39 5.42
CA MET A 513 -16.22 -35.92 5.66
C MET A 513 -15.57 -36.76 6.78
N ASP A 514 -14.31 -37.14 6.59
CA ASP A 514 -13.49 -37.75 7.63
C ASP A 514 -13.10 -36.66 8.66
N GLU A 515 -13.37 -36.92 9.94
CA GLU A 515 -13.12 -36.01 11.07
C GLU A 515 -11.66 -35.51 11.14
N ARG A 516 -10.72 -36.28 10.58
CA ARG A 516 -9.28 -35.92 10.53
C ARG A 516 -9.00 -34.68 9.72
N TYR A 517 -9.87 -34.28 8.79
CA TYR A 517 -9.72 -33.09 7.95
C TYR A 517 -10.48 -31.88 8.47
N LEU A 518 -11.22 -32.01 9.57
CA LEU A 518 -11.94 -30.90 10.17
C LEU A 518 -10.99 -30.06 11.01
N ILE A 519 -10.37 -29.08 10.37
CA ILE A 519 -9.51 -28.10 11.03
C ILE A 519 -10.33 -26.83 11.30
N PRO A 520 -10.44 -26.34 12.55
CA PRO A 520 -11.23 -25.15 12.88
C PRO A 520 -10.92 -23.94 12.02
N SER A 521 -9.67 -23.78 11.58
CA SER A 521 -9.28 -22.69 10.68
C SER A 521 -9.89 -22.79 9.28
N PHE A 522 -10.08 -23.99 8.72
CA PHE A 522 -10.80 -24.18 7.46
C PHE A 522 -12.28 -23.89 7.61
N ALA A 523 -12.88 -24.36 8.69
CA ALA A 523 -14.27 -24.09 9.00
C ALA A 523 -14.52 -22.59 9.19
N LEU A 524 -13.63 -21.88 9.87
CA LEU A 524 -13.70 -20.44 10.02
C LEU A 524 -13.63 -19.71 8.65
N LYS A 525 -12.78 -20.16 7.73
CA LYS A 525 -12.75 -19.60 6.36
C LYS A 525 -14.10 -19.76 5.66
N VAL A 526 -14.71 -20.94 5.74
CA VAL A 526 -16.04 -21.19 5.15
C VAL A 526 -17.11 -20.32 5.82
N ILE A 527 -17.11 -20.23 7.15
CA ILE A 527 -18.03 -19.36 7.90
C ILE A 527 -17.91 -17.91 7.42
N LEU A 528 -16.68 -17.40 7.24
CA LEU A 528 -16.43 -16.05 6.73
C LEU A 528 -16.96 -15.86 5.30
N GLU A 529 -16.71 -16.82 4.42
CA GLU A 529 -17.20 -16.78 3.04
C GLU A 529 -18.74 -16.75 3.00
N GLU A 530 -19.41 -17.62 3.77
CA GLU A 530 -20.88 -17.68 3.85
C GLU A 530 -21.47 -16.42 4.50
N TYR A 531 -20.84 -15.89 5.55
CA TYR A 531 -21.27 -14.64 6.18
C TYR A 531 -21.21 -13.44 5.21
N HIS A 532 -20.12 -13.34 4.44
CA HIS A 532 -19.98 -12.29 3.42
C HIS A 532 -20.93 -12.49 2.23
N ALA A 533 -21.26 -13.74 1.92
CA ALA A 533 -22.30 -14.07 0.94
C ALA A 533 -23.74 -13.83 1.43
N LYS A 534 -23.94 -13.39 2.68
CA LYS A 534 -25.23 -13.23 3.36
C LYS A 534 -26.01 -14.55 3.51
N ASN A 535 -25.33 -15.67 3.54
CA ASN A 535 -25.93 -16.98 3.79
C ASN A 535 -25.96 -17.27 5.30
N ASP A 536 -26.59 -16.40 6.09
CA ASP A 536 -26.55 -16.42 7.56
C ASP A 536 -27.07 -17.73 8.16
N ASN A 537 -28.04 -18.41 7.53
CA ASN A 537 -28.50 -19.72 7.96
C ASN A 537 -27.42 -20.79 7.87
N GLU A 538 -26.59 -20.79 6.81
CA GLU A 538 -25.47 -21.72 6.65
C GLU A 538 -24.37 -21.45 7.67
N VAL A 539 -24.09 -20.17 7.97
CA VAL A 539 -23.16 -19.79 9.04
C VAL A 539 -23.59 -20.37 10.37
N VAL A 540 -24.86 -20.21 10.73
CA VAL A 540 -25.42 -20.74 11.99
C VAL A 540 -25.30 -22.26 12.03
N LEU A 541 -25.66 -22.95 10.97
CA LEU A 541 -25.64 -24.39 10.89
C LEU A 541 -24.23 -24.98 11.05
N ILE A 542 -23.26 -24.40 10.34
CA ILE A 542 -21.84 -24.83 10.39
C ILE A 542 -21.27 -24.55 11.77
N ALA A 543 -21.46 -23.31 12.28
CA ALA A 543 -20.91 -22.90 13.57
C ALA A 543 -21.49 -23.70 14.73
N GLU A 544 -22.83 -23.91 14.78
CA GLU A 544 -23.47 -24.73 15.84
C GLU A 544 -22.97 -26.17 15.83
N LYS A 545 -22.81 -26.76 14.65
CA LYS A 545 -22.31 -28.13 14.55
C LYS A 545 -20.86 -28.21 15.06
N LEU A 546 -20.00 -27.24 14.68
CA LEU A 546 -18.64 -27.21 15.19
C LEU A 546 -18.58 -27.06 16.70
N ILE A 547 -19.38 -26.15 17.27
CA ILE A 547 -19.43 -25.90 18.71
C ILE A 547 -19.89 -27.16 19.46
N ASN A 548 -20.90 -27.86 18.94
CA ASN A 548 -21.48 -29.03 19.63
C ASN A 548 -20.62 -30.29 19.48
N ASP A 549 -20.05 -30.55 18.30
CA ASP A 549 -19.42 -31.82 17.96
C ASP A 549 -17.89 -31.80 18.21
N TYR A 550 -17.25 -30.64 18.15
CA TYR A 550 -15.78 -30.52 18.06
C TYR A 550 -15.10 -29.71 19.16
N HIS A 551 -15.73 -29.51 20.29
CA HIS A 551 -15.26 -28.67 21.40
C HIS A 551 -13.92 -29.09 22.04
N ARG A 552 -13.20 -30.06 21.49
CA ARG A 552 -12.02 -30.67 22.09
C ARG A 552 -10.68 -30.22 21.54
N VAL A 553 -10.63 -29.26 20.64
CA VAL A 553 -9.38 -28.81 19.98
C VAL A 553 -8.90 -27.47 20.55
N ASN A 554 -7.68 -27.44 21.06
CA ASN A 554 -7.01 -26.30 21.71
C ASN A 554 -6.66 -25.12 20.75
N TYR A 555 -7.66 -24.46 20.15
CA TYR A 555 -7.46 -23.25 19.33
C TYR A 555 -8.41 -22.12 19.79
N GLU A 556 -8.14 -21.55 20.98
CA GLU A 556 -8.99 -20.50 21.59
C GLU A 556 -9.30 -19.34 20.65
N SER A 557 -8.31 -18.84 19.91
CA SER A 557 -8.50 -17.71 18.98
C SER A 557 -9.44 -18.00 17.80
N CYS A 558 -9.52 -19.25 17.34
CA CYS A 558 -10.48 -19.65 16.30
C CYS A 558 -11.90 -19.71 16.84
N TRP A 559 -12.07 -20.14 18.09
CA TRP A 559 -13.39 -20.24 18.71
C TRP A 559 -14.03 -18.88 18.93
N ASP A 560 -13.30 -17.89 19.44
CA ASP A 560 -13.80 -16.53 19.58
C ASP A 560 -14.29 -15.96 18.24
N ALA A 561 -13.56 -16.21 17.16
CA ALA A 561 -13.97 -15.81 15.82
C ALA A 561 -15.24 -16.56 15.35
N ILE A 562 -15.35 -17.88 15.60
CA ILE A 562 -16.53 -18.67 15.23
C ILE A 562 -17.77 -18.16 15.99
N TYR A 563 -17.67 -17.95 17.31
CA TYR A 563 -18.77 -17.40 18.12
C TYR A 563 -19.16 -16.00 17.69
N TYR A 564 -18.19 -15.15 17.34
CA TYR A 564 -18.45 -13.80 16.86
C TYR A 564 -19.27 -13.79 15.57
N TRP A 565 -18.87 -14.59 14.58
CA TRP A 565 -19.59 -14.65 13.30
C TRP A 565 -20.94 -15.34 13.42
N LEU A 566 -21.04 -16.36 14.29
CA LEU A 566 -22.32 -16.97 14.67
C LEU A 566 -23.28 -15.93 15.26
N CYS A 567 -22.85 -15.20 16.29
CA CYS A 567 -23.66 -14.16 16.90
C CYS A 567 -24.03 -13.06 15.89
N SER A 568 -23.11 -12.67 15.03
CA SER A 568 -23.36 -11.67 13.98
C SER A 568 -24.45 -12.12 12.99
N SER A 569 -24.43 -13.40 12.58
CA SER A 569 -25.48 -13.98 11.73
C SER A 569 -26.82 -14.12 12.46
N LEU A 570 -26.80 -14.53 13.72
CA LEU A 570 -28.01 -14.60 14.55
C LEU A 570 -28.66 -13.24 14.77
N CYS A 571 -27.84 -12.16 14.84
CA CYS A 571 -28.35 -10.79 14.84
C CYS A 571 -29.16 -10.47 13.57
N ARG A 572 -28.61 -10.81 12.38
CA ARG A 572 -29.30 -10.58 11.11
C ARG A 572 -30.58 -11.42 10.99
N LEU A 573 -30.56 -12.65 11.47
CA LEU A 573 -31.70 -13.56 11.47
C LEU A 573 -32.71 -13.27 12.60
N GLN A 574 -32.44 -12.32 13.50
CA GLN A 574 -33.27 -11.97 14.66
C GLN A 574 -33.64 -13.17 15.56
N LYS A 575 -32.78 -14.19 15.64
CA LYS A 575 -32.96 -15.39 16.48
C LYS A 575 -32.55 -15.09 17.92
N GLN A 576 -33.44 -14.47 18.70
CA GLN A 576 -33.16 -13.92 20.03
C GLN A 576 -32.60 -14.93 21.01
N ASP A 577 -33.23 -16.09 21.17
CA ASP A 577 -32.86 -17.08 22.20
C ASP A 577 -31.46 -17.68 21.92
N LEU A 578 -31.17 -18.00 20.65
CA LEU A 578 -29.87 -18.50 20.23
C LEU A 578 -28.81 -17.43 20.33
N PHE A 579 -29.14 -16.20 19.97
CA PHE A 579 -28.21 -15.07 20.09
C PHE A 579 -27.74 -14.89 21.53
N HIS A 580 -28.66 -14.81 22.49
CA HIS A 580 -28.29 -14.66 23.89
C HIS A 580 -27.51 -15.85 24.43
N LYS A 581 -27.90 -17.08 24.06
CA LYS A 581 -27.18 -18.31 24.44
C LYS A 581 -25.69 -18.25 24.03
N TYR A 582 -25.41 -17.87 22.79
CA TYR A 582 -24.02 -17.88 22.30
C TYR A 582 -23.26 -16.60 22.64
N LEU A 583 -23.97 -15.49 22.93
CA LEU A 583 -23.37 -14.26 23.39
C LEU A 583 -22.71 -14.41 24.78
N GLU A 584 -23.18 -15.33 25.62
CA GLU A 584 -22.59 -15.67 26.93
C GLU A 584 -21.12 -16.12 26.85
N HIS A 585 -20.63 -16.51 25.65
CA HIS A 585 -19.23 -16.76 25.40
C HIS A 585 -18.36 -15.52 25.63
N PHE A 586 -18.88 -14.32 25.37
CA PHE A 586 -18.19 -13.07 25.58
C PHE A 586 -18.51 -12.46 26.94
N ALA A 587 -17.49 -11.94 27.64
CA ALA A 587 -17.71 -11.27 28.93
C ALA A 587 -18.65 -10.06 28.75
N GLU A 588 -19.66 -9.92 29.64
CA GLU A 588 -20.70 -8.88 29.55
C GLU A 588 -20.20 -7.45 29.38
N LYS A 589 -18.99 -7.13 29.83
CA LYS A 589 -18.38 -5.82 29.70
C LYS A 589 -17.31 -5.75 28.61
N SER A 590 -17.19 -6.78 27.77
CA SER A 590 -16.24 -6.77 26.67
C SER A 590 -16.69 -5.86 25.51
N PHE A 591 -15.73 -5.48 24.69
CA PHE A 591 -15.99 -4.69 23.50
C PHE A 591 -16.93 -5.43 22.53
N ASP A 592 -16.63 -6.71 22.24
CA ASP A 592 -17.41 -7.53 21.30
C ASP A 592 -18.80 -7.80 21.80
N TYR A 593 -18.98 -8.04 23.12
CA TYR A 593 -20.30 -8.18 23.70
C TYR A 593 -21.18 -6.95 23.43
N ASN A 594 -20.67 -5.75 23.76
CA ASN A 594 -21.43 -4.52 23.56
C ASN A 594 -21.66 -4.22 22.06
N TYR A 595 -20.66 -4.49 21.21
CA TYR A 595 -20.84 -4.37 19.78
C TYR A 595 -21.97 -5.27 19.26
N LEU A 596 -21.96 -6.56 19.61
CA LEU A 596 -22.97 -7.53 19.18
C LEU A 596 -24.38 -7.19 19.71
N GLN A 597 -24.49 -6.75 20.96
CA GLN A 597 -25.76 -6.26 21.51
C GLN A 597 -26.27 -5.03 20.72
N GLY A 598 -25.39 -4.08 20.43
CA GLY A 598 -25.72 -2.93 19.58
C GLY A 598 -26.16 -3.37 18.19
N PHE A 599 -25.46 -4.34 17.58
CA PHE A 599 -25.77 -4.88 16.27
C PHE A 599 -27.13 -5.60 16.26
N TYR A 600 -27.44 -6.38 17.28
CA TYR A 600 -28.76 -7.03 17.43
C TYR A 600 -29.88 -5.99 17.53
N CYS A 601 -29.75 -4.99 18.41
CA CYS A 601 -30.74 -3.94 18.59
C CYS A 601 -30.96 -3.12 17.31
N ARG A 602 -29.90 -2.86 16.53
CA ARG A 602 -29.97 -2.08 15.29
C ARG A 602 -30.82 -2.73 14.19
N GLN A 603 -30.90 -4.07 14.17
CA GLN A 603 -31.73 -4.78 13.18
C GLN A 603 -33.23 -4.45 13.34
N ASN A 604 -33.64 -4.00 14.50
CA ASN A 604 -35.00 -3.56 14.73
C ASN A 604 -35.11 -2.05 14.53
N SER A 605 -35.99 -1.62 13.60
CA SER A 605 -36.14 -0.21 13.23
C SER A 605 -36.94 0.62 14.24
N LYS A 606 -37.43 0.04 15.34
CA LYS A 606 -38.13 0.80 16.39
C LYS A 606 -37.17 1.76 17.08
N GLU A 607 -37.61 3.02 17.27
CA GLU A 607 -36.78 4.08 17.88
C GLU A 607 -36.17 3.66 19.23
N SER A 608 -36.94 2.96 20.06
CA SER A 608 -36.47 2.48 21.36
C SER A 608 -35.30 1.50 21.23
N GLN A 609 -35.30 0.64 20.22
CA GLN A 609 -34.22 -0.30 19.96
C GLN A 609 -33.01 0.41 19.34
N LEU A 610 -33.21 1.36 18.45
CA LEU A 610 -32.16 2.18 17.90
C LEU A 610 -31.42 2.99 18.98
N ARG A 611 -32.15 3.53 19.96
CA ARG A 611 -31.54 4.21 21.13
C ARG A 611 -30.74 3.24 22.00
N LYS A 612 -31.20 1.99 22.18
CA LYS A 612 -30.44 0.95 22.87
C LYS A 612 -29.19 0.57 22.07
N ALA A 613 -29.28 0.42 20.74
CA ALA A 613 -28.14 0.16 19.89
C ALA A 613 -27.07 1.26 20.04
N TYR A 614 -27.50 2.53 20.01
CA TYR A 614 -26.58 3.66 20.21
C TYR A 614 -25.91 3.62 21.59
N PHE A 615 -26.66 3.29 22.65
CA PHE A 615 -26.10 3.11 23.99
C PHE A 615 -25.02 2.03 24.03
N TYR A 616 -25.29 0.85 23.47
CA TYR A 616 -24.30 -0.24 23.45
C TYR A 616 -23.05 0.10 22.61
N TYR A 617 -23.22 0.76 21.47
CA TYR A 617 -22.07 1.20 20.66
C TYR A 617 -21.25 2.29 21.38
N ASN A 618 -21.87 3.21 22.09
CA ASN A 618 -21.15 4.16 22.93
C ASN A 618 -20.39 3.44 24.06
N THR A 619 -21.03 2.47 24.71
CA THR A 619 -20.37 1.64 25.74
C THR A 619 -19.17 0.91 25.15
N ALA A 620 -19.33 0.26 23.97
CA ALA A 620 -18.21 -0.35 23.28
C ALA A 620 -17.09 0.66 22.98
N ARG A 621 -17.44 1.86 22.51
CA ARG A 621 -16.45 2.91 22.23
C ARG A 621 -15.70 3.37 23.49
N ASP A 622 -16.38 3.46 24.63
CA ASP A 622 -15.82 3.96 25.88
C ASP A 622 -14.95 2.89 26.58
N LEU A 623 -15.17 1.60 26.30
CA LEU A 623 -14.35 0.46 26.75
C LEU A 623 -12.97 0.37 26.07
N LYS A 624 -12.49 1.45 25.47
CA LYS A 624 -11.27 1.55 24.67
C LYS A 624 -10.02 0.91 25.28
N ASP A 625 -9.92 0.88 26.57
CA ASP A 625 -8.68 0.59 27.29
C ASP A 625 -8.66 -0.76 28.02
N GLU A 626 -9.75 -1.51 28.03
CA GLU A 626 -9.89 -2.68 28.91
C GLU A 626 -9.92 -4.05 28.19
N SER A 627 -10.09 -4.13 26.85
CA SER A 627 -10.20 -5.42 26.16
C SER A 627 -8.88 -5.88 25.54
N ASN A 628 -8.42 -7.04 25.95
CA ASN A 628 -7.21 -7.67 25.39
C ASN A 628 -7.38 -8.20 23.97
N PHE A 629 -8.60 -8.49 23.52
CA PHE A 629 -8.92 -8.99 22.20
C PHE A 629 -10.33 -8.57 21.80
N SER A 630 -10.51 -8.06 20.58
CA SER A 630 -11.83 -7.81 20.01
C SER A 630 -11.86 -8.13 18.52
N MET A 631 -12.94 -8.81 18.09
CA MET A 631 -13.20 -9.13 16.69
C MET A 631 -13.79 -7.95 15.92
N ALA A 632 -14.54 -7.09 16.60
CA ALA A 632 -15.03 -5.85 16.03
C ALA A 632 -13.98 -4.74 16.11
N SER A 633 -13.84 -3.95 15.05
CA SER A 633 -12.97 -2.76 15.07
C SER A 633 -13.75 -1.52 15.52
N MET A 634 -13.02 -0.50 16.01
CA MET A 634 -13.64 0.78 16.35
C MET A 634 -14.25 1.47 15.11
N ALA A 635 -13.61 1.34 13.96
CA ALA A 635 -14.15 1.86 12.70
C ALA A 635 -15.50 1.22 12.37
N LYS A 636 -15.66 -0.08 12.68
CA LYS A 636 -16.93 -0.78 12.53
C LYS A 636 -17.98 -0.27 13.52
N VAL A 637 -17.61 -0.01 14.77
CA VAL A 637 -18.52 0.62 15.77
C VAL A 637 -18.92 2.01 15.31
N GLU A 638 -17.98 2.87 14.91
CA GLU A 638 -18.28 4.21 14.41
C GLU A 638 -19.15 4.18 13.14
N HIS A 639 -18.94 3.21 12.26
CA HIS A 639 -19.78 3.00 11.09
C HIS A 639 -21.22 2.65 11.49
N GLU A 640 -21.40 1.71 12.39
CA GLU A 640 -22.73 1.30 12.91
C GLU A 640 -23.43 2.46 13.66
N MET A 641 -22.65 3.27 14.40
CA MET A 641 -23.19 4.49 15.04
C MET A 641 -23.73 5.48 14.00
N VAL A 642 -23.04 5.67 12.88
CA VAL A 642 -23.54 6.53 11.79
C VAL A 642 -24.87 6.02 11.28
N ILE A 643 -25.01 4.71 11.03
CA ILE A 643 -26.27 4.11 10.56
C ILE A 643 -27.40 4.37 11.57
N VAL A 644 -27.14 4.12 12.85
CA VAL A 644 -28.16 4.32 13.91
C VAL A 644 -28.55 5.80 14.03
N LEU A 645 -27.59 6.71 14.04
CA LEU A 645 -27.83 8.15 14.11
C LEU A 645 -28.62 8.66 12.89
N MET A 646 -28.33 8.13 11.70
CA MET A 646 -29.10 8.46 10.50
C MET A 646 -30.54 7.97 10.60
N LYS A 647 -30.78 6.73 11.07
CA LYS A 647 -32.14 6.20 11.33
C LYS A 647 -32.89 7.01 12.41
N LEU A 648 -32.19 7.54 13.40
CA LEU A 648 -32.70 8.45 14.42
C LEU A 648 -32.84 9.91 13.91
N LYS A 649 -32.48 10.17 12.65
CA LYS A 649 -32.51 11.51 12.02
C LYS A 649 -31.57 12.53 12.70
N ASN A 650 -30.58 12.06 13.45
CA ASN A 650 -29.55 12.91 14.09
C ASN A 650 -28.33 13.09 13.15
N TYR A 651 -28.56 13.70 12.00
CA TYR A 651 -27.57 13.84 10.93
C TYR A 651 -26.39 14.73 11.33
N LYS A 652 -26.56 15.69 12.23
CA LYS A 652 -25.45 16.55 12.68
C LYS A 652 -24.37 15.79 13.44
N GLU A 653 -24.79 14.89 14.32
CA GLU A 653 -23.86 14.05 15.06
C GLU A 653 -23.27 12.97 14.15
N ALA A 654 -24.10 12.35 13.28
CA ALA A 654 -23.68 11.38 12.30
C ALA A 654 -22.59 11.92 11.36
N LEU A 655 -22.67 13.19 10.95
CA LEU A 655 -21.76 13.81 9.98
C LEU A 655 -20.30 13.74 10.43
N SER A 656 -20.03 13.96 11.72
CA SER A 656 -18.66 13.94 12.25
C SER A 656 -18.01 12.55 12.18
N PHE A 657 -18.79 11.50 12.45
CA PHE A 657 -18.34 10.11 12.34
C PHE A 657 -18.26 9.67 10.88
N ALA A 658 -19.24 10.03 10.06
CA ALA A 658 -19.27 9.68 8.64
C ALA A 658 -18.08 10.28 7.88
N LYS A 659 -17.74 11.54 8.14
CA LYS A 659 -16.57 12.21 7.58
C LYS A 659 -15.28 11.49 7.96
N ARG A 660 -15.10 11.16 9.24
CA ARG A 660 -13.92 10.44 9.73
C ARG A 660 -13.79 9.05 9.12
N ASN A 661 -14.90 8.31 9.03
CA ASN A 661 -14.93 7.00 8.39
C ASN A 661 -14.55 7.08 6.91
N TYR A 662 -15.03 8.09 6.20
CA TYR A 662 -14.62 8.36 4.82
C TYR A 662 -13.14 8.72 4.70
N GLU A 663 -12.63 9.62 5.54
CA GLU A 663 -11.21 10.00 5.55
C GLU A 663 -10.28 8.81 5.81
N ASN A 664 -10.72 7.86 6.63
CA ASN A 664 -9.97 6.62 6.92
C ASN A 664 -10.01 5.61 5.76
N ASN A 665 -11.11 5.55 5.01
CA ASN A 665 -11.26 4.65 3.85
C ASN A 665 -12.15 5.28 2.77
N GLN A 666 -11.52 6.02 1.86
CA GLN A 666 -12.18 6.81 0.82
C GLN A 666 -12.79 5.97 -0.31
N HIS A 667 -12.45 4.67 -0.39
CA HIS A 667 -12.93 3.77 -1.44
C HIS A 667 -13.99 2.77 -0.94
N ASN A 668 -14.46 2.89 0.30
CA ASN A 668 -15.53 2.07 0.82
C ASN A 668 -16.89 2.68 0.46
N SER A 669 -17.70 1.95 -0.31
CA SER A 669 -19.01 2.42 -0.81
C SER A 669 -19.97 2.83 0.31
N TYR A 670 -19.93 2.14 1.45
CA TYR A 670 -20.77 2.47 2.61
C TYR A 670 -20.36 3.80 3.26
N HIS A 671 -19.04 4.05 3.40
CA HIS A 671 -18.53 5.29 3.97
C HIS A 671 -18.81 6.49 3.06
N ILE A 672 -18.63 6.33 1.75
CA ILE A 672 -18.95 7.34 0.73
C ILE A 672 -20.41 7.72 0.82
N ARG A 673 -21.31 6.72 0.80
CA ARG A 673 -22.76 6.91 0.85
C ARG A 673 -23.20 7.53 2.16
N ALA A 674 -22.69 7.07 3.30
CA ALA A 674 -23.04 7.60 4.61
C ALA A 674 -22.63 9.08 4.75
N PHE A 675 -21.42 9.44 4.30
CA PHE A 675 -20.97 10.83 4.35
C PHE A 675 -21.81 11.71 3.41
N PHE A 676 -22.07 11.25 2.18
CA PHE A 676 -22.91 11.95 1.24
C PHE A 676 -24.34 12.18 1.80
N ASN A 677 -24.97 11.14 2.35
CA ASN A 677 -26.31 11.26 2.95
C ASN A 677 -26.34 12.25 4.11
N CYS A 678 -25.32 12.25 4.96
CA CYS A 678 -25.22 13.25 6.03
C CYS A 678 -25.13 14.67 5.47
N LEU A 679 -24.38 14.89 4.39
CA LEU A 679 -24.30 16.20 3.73
C LEU A 679 -25.65 16.63 3.14
N ILE A 680 -26.37 15.72 2.47
CA ILE A 680 -27.71 15.99 1.91
C ILE A 680 -28.68 16.41 3.03
N HIS A 681 -28.79 15.62 4.10
CA HIS A 681 -29.77 15.87 5.17
C HIS A 681 -29.41 17.03 6.10
N THR A 682 -28.14 17.41 6.18
CA THR A 682 -27.72 18.66 6.87
C THR A 682 -27.83 19.90 5.99
N GLN A 683 -28.34 19.75 4.77
CA GLN A 683 -28.45 20.81 3.77
C GLN A 683 -27.12 21.55 3.53
N SER A 684 -26.04 20.78 3.47
CA SER A 684 -24.72 21.32 3.19
C SER A 684 -24.65 21.99 1.82
N THR A 685 -23.91 23.09 1.73
CA THR A 685 -23.60 23.79 0.47
C THR A 685 -22.23 23.40 -0.08
N ASP A 686 -21.62 22.37 0.46
CA ASP A 686 -20.32 21.85 0.00
C ASP A 686 -20.52 20.98 -1.26
N TRP A 687 -20.83 21.66 -2.37
CA TRP A 687 -21.11 21.02 -3.66
C TRP A 687 -19.92 20.28 -4.23
N GLU A 688 -18.72 20.77 -3.95
CA GLU A 688 -17.45 20.20 -4.44
C GLU A 688 -17.21 18.83 -3.80
N THR A 689 -17.31 18.74 -2.47
CA THR A 689 -17.21 17.46 -1.76
C THR A 689 -18.27 16.46 -2.21
N MET A 690 -19.52 16.88 -2.37
CA MET A 690 -20.58 15.99 -2.84
C MET A 690 -20.28 15.44 -4.24
N GLN A 691 -19.82 16.27 -5.17
CA GLN A 691 -19.48 15.86 -6.52
C GLN A 691 -18.28 14.92 -6.56
N MET A 692 -17.29 15.18 -5.71
CA MET A 692 -16.15 14.28 -5.50
C MET A 692 -16.63 12.91 -4.99
N LEU A 693 -17.52 12.86 -3.99
CA LEU A 693 -18.06 11.60 -3.45
C LEU A 693 -18.82 10.79 -4.51
N ILE A 694 -19.62 11.44 -5.36
CA ILE A 694 -20.33 10.80 -6.48
C ILE A 694 -19.33 10.22 -7.47
N SER A 695 -18.31 10.99 -7.85
CA SER A 695 -17.28 10.53 -8.80
C SER A 695 -16.48 9.36 -8.24
N THR A 696 -16.20 9.37 -6.94
CA THR A 696 -15.50 8.28 -6.25
C THR A 696 -16.39 7.04 -6.18
N MET A 697 -17.68 7.17 -5.86
CA MET A 697 -18.63 6.06 -5.84
C MET A 697 -18.71 5.33 -7.19
N LYS A 698 -18.77 6.07 -8.30
CA LYS A 698 -18.80 5.51 -9.66
C LYS A 698 -17.51 4.77 -10.05
N LYS A 699 -16.40 5.02 -9.36
CA LYS A 699 -15.12 4.34 -9.60
C LYS A 699 -14.92 3.09 -8.72
N VAL A 700 -15.67 2.95 -7.65
CA VAL A 700 -15.59 1.78 -6.75
C VAL A 700 -16.24 0.58 -7.42
N LYS A 701 -15.51 -0.55 -7.55
CA LYS A 701 -16.03 -1.80 -8.16
C LYS A 701 -16.62 -2.78 -7.13
N GLU A 702 -17.39 -2.28 -6.20
CA GLU A 702 -18.23 -3.12 -5.35
C GLU A 702 -19.57 -3.41 -6.04
N SER A 703 -20.26 -4.49 -5.65
CA SER A 703 -21.55 -4.85 -6.22
C SER A 703 -22.55 -3.71 -6.04
N GLY A 704 -23.06 -3.15 -7.13
CA GLY A 704 -24.07 -2.10 -7.14
C GLY A 704 -23.54 -0.66 -7.00
N SER A 705 -22.21 -0.44 -6.90
CA SER A 705 -21.64 0.91 -6.69
C SER A 705 -21.99 1.92 -7.78
N ASP A 706 -22.00 1.52 -9.04
CA ASP A 706 -22.41 2.40 -10.15
C ASP A 706 -23.83 2.92 -9.96
N ALA A 707 -24.76 2.02 -9.64
CA ALA A 707 -26.15 2.39 -9.41
C ALA A 707 -26.35 3.24 -8.15
N TYR A 708 -25.55 3.04 -7.09
CA TYR A 708 -25.52 3.98 -5.96
C TYR A 708 -25.05 5.36 -6.39
N GLY A 709 -24.04 5.45 -7.25
CA GLY A 709 -23.54 6.69 -7.82
C GLY A 709 -24.62 7.46 -8.59
N GLU A 710 -25.47 6.75 -9.33
CA GLU A 710 -26.61 7.36 -10.06
C GLU A 710 -27.67 7.91 -9.12
N VAL A 711 -28.02 7.19 -8.04
CA VAL A 711 -28.95 7.67 -7.02
C VAL A 711 -28.40 8.92 -6.32
N MET A 712 -27.12 8.92 -5.94
CA MET A 712 -26.46 10.07 -5.34
C MET A 712 -26.46 11.28 -6.27
N ASP A 713 -26.24 11.07 -7.55
CA ASP A 713 -26.28 12.13 -8.57
C ASP A 713 -27.67 12.75 -8.71
N ALA A 714 -28.71 11.92 -8.70
CA ALA A 714 -30.10 12.39 -8.72
C ALA A 714 -30.46 13.21 -7.46
N GLN A 715 -30.02 12.76 -6.27
CA GLN A 715 -30.19 13.51 -5.01
C GLN A 715 -29.44 14.85 -5.03
N TYR A 716 -28.21 14.85 -5.52
CA TYR A 716 -27.38 16.05 -5.66
C TYR A 716 -28.03 17.09 -6.58
N ASN A 717 -28.50 16.65 -7.77
CA ASN A 717 -29.14 17.52 -8.75
C ASN A 717 -30.42 18.13 -8.17
N TYR A 718 -31.24 17.33 -7.45
CA TYR A 718 -32.41 17.83 -6.78
C TYR A 718 -32.07 18.83 -5.65
N GLN A 719 -31.10 18.52 -4.81
CA GLN A 719 -30.69 19.41 -3.71
C GLN A 719 -30.23 20.79 -4.24
N ARG A 720 -29.56 20.80 -5.40
CA ARG A 720 -29.03 22.00 -6.03
C ARG A 720 -30.06 22.83 -6.77
N SER A 721 -30.95 22.17 -7.52
CA SER A 721 -31.94 22.84 -8.39
C SER A 721 -33.29 23.05 -7.72
N ASN A 722 -33.63 22.23 -6.73
CA ASN A 722 -34.95 22.07 -6.14
C ASN A 722 -36.06 21.80 -7.19
N ASP A 723 -35.67 21.23 -8.35
CA ASP A 723 -36.59 20.92 -9.45
C ASP A 723 -37.19 19.54 -9.27
N PHE A 724 -38.48 19.52 -8.88
CA PHE A 724 -39.22 18.28 -8.64
C PHE A 724 -39.43 17.46 -9.93
N LEU A 725 -39.71 18.12 -11.07
CA LEU A 725 -39.94 17.41 -12.32
C LEU A 725 -38.66 16.72 -12.83
N GLN A 726 -37.51 17.38 -12.69
CA GLN A 726 -36.24 16.80 -13.00
C GLN A 726 -35.92 15.60 -12.08
N ALA A 727 -36.19 15.71 -10.79
CA ALA A 727 -36.05 14.62 -9.83
C ALA A 727 -36.91 13.41 -10.21
N VAL A 728 -38.20 13.60 -10.52
CA VAL A 728 -39.08 12.52 -10.98
C VAL A 728 -38.49 11.81 -12.21
N LYS A 729 -38.00 12.57 -13.20
CA LYS A 729 -37.41 12.02 -14.40
C LYS A 729 -36.17 11.17 -14.12
N GLN A 730 -35.31 11.60 -13.18
CA GLN A 730 -34.09 10.90 -12.84
C GLN A 730 -34.36 9.67 -11.96
N PHE A 731 -35.28 9.75 -10.99
CA PHE A 731 -35.57 8.63 -10.08
C PHE A 731 -36.42 7.53 -10.71
N THR A 732 -37.31 7.83 -11.66
CA THR A 732 -38.21 6.85 -12.25
C THR A 732 -37.50 5.59 -12.78
N PRO A 733 -36.44 5.69 -13.60
CA PRO A 733 -35.72 4.48 -14.07
C PRO A 733 -35.00 3.75 -12.92
N LEU A 734 -34.54 4.45 -11.87
CA LEU A 734 -33.81 3.86 -10.75
C LEU A 734 -34.73 3.06 -9.82
N VAL A 735 -35.99 3.45 -9.68
CA VAL A 735 -36.98 2.75 -8.83
C VAL A 735 -37.72 1.64 -9.57
N GLN A 736 -37.81 1.70 -10.91
CA GLN A 736 -38.54 0.71 -11.72
C GLN A 736 -37.66 -0.42 -12.28
N GLY A 737 -36.37 -0.20 -12.40
CA GLY A 737 -35.45 -1.10 -13.13
C GLY A 737 -34.68 -2.11 -12.29
N GLY A 738 -34.77 -2.10 -10.96
CA GLY A 738 -33.87 -2.86 -10.10
C GLY A 738 -34.54 -3.71 -9.03
N LYS A 739 -33.76 -4.66 -8.49
CA LYS A 739 -34.09 -5.42 -7.27
C LYS A 739 -32.90 -5.32 -6.30
N GLY A 740 -33.18 -5.13 -5.01
CA GLY A 740 -32.17 -5.19 -3.95
C GLY A 740 -31.89 -3.86 -3.24
N GLU A 741 -30.78 -3.79 -2.51
CA GLU A 741 -30.43 -2.66 -1.63
C GLU A 741 -30.33 -1.30 -2.36
N VAL A 742 -29.88 -1.28 -3.61
CA VAL A 742 -29.80 -0.05 -4.42
C VAL A 742 -31.18 0.50 -4.71
N THR A 743 -32.10 -0.37 -5.09
CA THR A 743 -33.49 0.01 -5.37
C THR A 743 -34.17 0.57 -4.11
N GLN A 744 -33.92 -0.04 -2.94
CA GLN A 744 -34.42 0.46 -1.67
C GLN A 744 -33.85 1.84 -1.35
N TYR A 745 -32.56 2.06 -1.58
CA TYR A 745 -31.94 3.38 -1.38
C TYR A 745 -32.55 4.45 -2.31
N ALA A 746 -32.81 4.09 -3.58
CA ALA A 746 -33.48 4.98 -4.52
C ALA A 746 -34.95 5.27 -4.09
N LEU A 747 -35.67 4.24 -3.63
CA LEU A 747 -37.04 4.36 -3.14
C LEU A 747 -37.12 5.30 -1.92
N ASP A 748 -36.22 5.13 -0.96
CA ASP A 748 -36.19 5.96 0.26
C ASP A 748 -35.92 7.43 -0.10
N ALA A 749 -34.91 7.68 -0.93
CA ALA A 749 -34.55 9.02 -1.38
C ALA A 749 -35.67 9.68 -2.19
N PHE A 750 -36.30 8.94 -3.09
CA PHE A 750 -37.40 9.46 -3.92
C PHE A 750 -38.68 9.70 -3.10
N ARG A 751 -38.97 8.85 -2.12
CA ARG A 751 -40.08 9.02 -1.19
C ARG A 751 -39.94 10.31 -0.42
N GLU A 752 -38.78 10.60 0.16
CA GLU A 752 -38.54 11.85 0.90
C GLU A 752 -38.76 13.10 0.02
N ILE A 753 -38.34 13.05 -1.23
CA ILE A 753 -38.56 14.13 -2.20
C ILE A 753 -40.06 14.31 -2.47
N CYS A 754 -40.80 13.22 -2.69
CA CYS A 754 -42.24 13.25 -2.92
C CYS A 754 -43.04 13.73 -1.69
N GLU A 755 -42.63 13.32 -0.48
CA GLU A 755 -43.23 13.79 0.78
C GLU A 755 -43.02 15.30 0.95
N LYS A 756 -41.83 15.81 0.68
CA LYS A 756 -41.51 17.24 0.75
C LYS A 756 -42.40 18.11 -0.15
N HIS A 757 -42.82 17.58 -1.29
CA HIS A 757 -43.67 18.24 -2.25
C HIS A 757 -45.16 17.86 -2.13
N GLY A 758 -45.56 17.06 -1.11
CA GLY A 758 -46.95 16.61 -0.92
C GLY A 758 -47.46 15.69 -2.04
N ARG A 759 -46.55 15.01 -2.76
CA ARG A 759 -46.86 14.18 -3.93
C ARG A 759 -46.68 12.67 -3.67
N ILE A 760 -46.97 12.19 -2.49
CA ILE A 760 -46.82 10.79 -2.11
C ILE A 760 -47.59 9.82 -3.01
N LYS A 761 -48.78 10.23 -3.50
CA LYS A 761 -49.55 9.43 -4.47
C LYS A 761 -48.83 9.17 -5.78
N LEU A 762 -47.96 10.09 -6.21
CA LEU A 762 -47.11 9.87 -7.38
C LEU A 762 -46.04 8.81 -7.10
N TYR A 763 -45.44 8.86 -5.92
CA TYR A 763 -44.53 7.82 -5.46
C TYR A 763 -45.19 6.44 -5.48
N GLU A 764 -46.36 6.31 -4.84
CA GLU A 764 -47.17 5.09 -4.81
C GLU A 764 -47.50 4.58 -6.22
N SER A 765 -47.88 5.46 -7.14
CA SER A 765 -48.23 5.07 -8.51
C SER A 765 -47.04 4.56 -9.34
N LEU A 766 -45.84 5.07 -9.07
CA LEU A 766 -44.60 4.65 -9.78
C LEU A 766 -43.97 3.39 -9.17
N THR A 767 -44.32 3.07 -7.94
CA THR A 767 -43.71 1.95 -7.19
C THR A 767 -44.66 0.75 -6.98
N THR A 768 -45.96 0.84 -7.38
CA THR A 768 -46.99 -0.22 -7.30
C THR A 768 -46.67 -1.48 -8.12
N GLY A 769 -45.51 -1.94 -8.18
CA GLY A 769 -45.05 -3.22 -8.74
C GLY A 769 -43.78 -3.69 -8.06
N VAL A 770 -43.21 -2.82 -7.23
CA VAL A 770 -41.92 -3.05 -6.54
C VAL A 770 -42.14 -3.32 -5.05
N SER A 771 -43.20 -2.74 -4.45
CA SER A 771 -43.49 -2.86 -3.01
C SER A 771 -43.94 -4.26 -2.55
N SER A 772 -44.42 -5.12 -3.44
CA SER A 772 -44.79 -6.52 -3.09
C SER A 772 -43.60 -7.48 -2.98
N ILE A 773 -42.38 -7.00 -3.25
CA ILE A 773 -41.15 -7.81 -3.22
C ILE A 773 -40.24 -7.37 -2.06
N VAL A 774 -40.46 -6.19 -1.49
CA VAL A 774 -39.61 -5.61 -0.43
C VAL A 774 -39.98 -6.16 0.96
N GLU A 775 -41.18 -6.68 1.16
CA GLU A 775 -41.57 -7.36 2.41
C GLU A 775 -40.85 -8.72 2.61
N ASP A 776 -40.35 -9.34 1.52
CA ASP A 776 -39.58 -10.60 1.55
C ASP A 776 -38.05 -10.40 1.65
N ILE A 777 -37.54 -9.17 1.69
CA ILE A 777 -36.10 -8.89 1.76
C ILE A 777 -35.66 -8.38 3.15
N ASP A 778 -36.58 -8.03 4.01
CA ASP A 778 -36.37 -7.76 5.44
C ASP A 778 -36.48 -9.04 6.31
N GLU A 779 -36.69 -10.24 5.70
CA GLU A 779 -36.50 -11.55 6.30
C GLU A 779 -35.04 -12.06 5.91
#